data_af3e0b1b203bc32c2444a3ee20d2276d
#
_entry.id   af3e0b1b203bc32c2444a3ee20d2276d
#
_cell.length_a   1.000
_cell.length_b   1.000
_cell.length_c   1.000
_cell.angle_alpha   90.00
_cell.angle_beta   90.00
_cell.angle_gamma   90.00
#
_symmetry.space_group_name_H-M   'P 1'
#
loop_
_entity.id
_entity.type
_entity.pdbx_description
1 polymer ?
#
loop_
_entity_poly.entity_id
_entity_poly.type
_entity_poly.pdbx_seq_one_letter_code
_entity_poly.pdbx_strand_id
1 'polypeptide(L)'
;MAELAREILQVNLEDEMRQSYLDYAMSVIVGRALPDVRDGLKPVHRRVLFAMAELNNDWNKPYKKSARVVGDVIGKYHPHGDSAVYDTIVRMAQPFAMRYMLVDGQGNFGSVDGDAPAAMRYTEVRMSKLAHEILADIDRETVDFGPNYDETEKEPLVMPTRVPTLLVNGSAGIAVGMATNIPPHDLGEVISATIALIENPDLSIDDIMVHLPGPDFPTGGIINGAQGIVDAYHTGRGRIYVRAKTEIEEVDSSSGKQAIIVTELPYQVNKARLLEKIAELVKEKKLEGITELRDESDKDGMRMVIELRRGEVPEVVMNNLFQQTAMQNVFGINMVALVGGQPKLLNIKEVLEAFIGHRREVVTRRTMFDLRKARDRAHVLEGLTVALANLDEMIELIKASPTPADAKERLVERRWDAGLVAAMLSQGGAEVSRPEDLEDLYGLHKDGYQLSPVQAQEILNMRLHRLTGLEQEKLTKEYEEILETVRELLRILSDPERLLEVIREELEAIREEYGDERRSLILQDRLDLSLEDLITEEDVVVTISHGGYVKSQTLDRYQAQRRGGKGKKATKVKEEDFIDKLFVANTHDTMLCFTSRGRIHWLKVYELPQASHNSRGKPIVNLLPLEKDERVNAVLPVREYGQDQYVFFATRKGRVKKTPLVDYSRPRSNGIWAINLQEGDELVNVAITDGESDIMLFSSSGKCIRFNEENVRSMGRQAGGVIGIRLKDGEQVQSMLVLGEGDILTATEHGYGKRTHVDDHPVKGRGGMGVIGIQTSERNGPLVSAIQVSDDDDIMLISDGGTLVRTHTEGISVLGRNTQGVTLIRLGKDEKLVGLARIEAEEEEEDVG
;
A
#
# COMPACT_ATOMS: atom_id res chain seq x y z
N MET A 1 -3.96 53.06 -44.77
CA MET A 1 -3.00 53.61 -43.78
C MET A 1 -3.55 53.19 -42.41
N ALA A 2 -2.81 52.45 -41.70
CA ALA A 2 -3.20 51.97 -40.38
C ALA A 2 -3.48 53.16 -39.46
N GLU A 3 -4.65 53.23 -38.84
CA GLU A 3 -4.88 54.08 -37.68
C GLU A 3 -3.85 53.75 -36.61
N LEU A 4 -2.95 54.64 -36.37
CA LEU A 4 -2.05 54.64 -35.24
C LEU A 4 -2.91 54.61 -33.96
N ALA A 5 -2.58 53.73 -33.04
CA ALA A 5 -3.23 53.62 -31.76
C ALA A 5 -3.38 55.01 -31.13
N ARG A 6 -4.62 55.35 -30.70
CA ARG A 6 -4.95 56.67 -30.16
C ARG A 6 -4.37 56.94 -28.77
N GLU A 7 -3.90 55.86 -28.08
CA GLU A 7 -3.35 55.97 -26.76
C GLU A 7 -2.21 54.95 -26.58
N ILE A 8 -1.05 55.39 -26.10
CA ILE A 8 0.08 54.52 -25.73
C ILE A 8 0.12 54.54 -24.22
N LEU A 9 -0.32 53.46 -23.61
CA LEU A 9 -0.19 53.20 -22.18
C LEU A 9 1.21 52.62 -21.91
N GLN A 10 1.97 53.28 -21.05
CA GLN A 10 3.22 52.68 -20.55
C GLN A 10 2.90 51.63 -19.48
N VAL A 11 3.16 50.40 -19.79
CA VAL A 11 3.01 49.29 -18.85
C VAL A 11 4.39 48.82 -18.43
N ASN A 12 4.61 48.65 -17.12
CA ASN A 12 5.83 48.09 -16.60
C ASN A 12 5.87 46.60 -16.94
N LEU A 13 6.93 46.12 -17.54
CA LEU A 13 7.09 44.74 -17.98
C LEU A 13 6.92 43.76 -16.79
N GLU A 14 7.43 44.08 -15.60
CA GLU A 14 7.31 43.24 -14.41
C GLU A 14 5.86 43.12 -13.93
N ASP A 15 5.09 44.19 -13.97
CA ASP A 15 3.69 44.20 -13.57
C ASP A 15 2.82 43.44 -14.59
N GLU A 16 3.08 43.61 -15.87
CA GLU A 16 2.39 42.86 -16.94
C GLU A 16 2.68 41.36 -16.87
N MET A 17 3.94 40.99 -16.67
CA MET A 17 4.33 39.58 -16.49
C MET A 17 3.67 38.97 -15.24
N ARG A 18 3.64 39.70 -14.12
CA ARG A 18 3.01 39.26 -12.88
C ARG A 18 1.51 39.04 -13.10
N GLN A 19 0.84 39.99 -13.73
CA GLN A 19 -0.61 39.90 -14.01
C GLN A 19 -0.91 38.76 -14.96
N SER A 20 -0.20 38.67 -16.09
CA SER A 20 -0.37 37.59 -17.07
C SER A 20 -0.10 36.19 -16.47
N TYR A 21 0.92 36.09 -15.60
CA TYR A 21 1.19 34.82 -14.91
C TYR A 21 0.10 34.47 -13.91
N LEU A 22 -0.44 35.42 -13.16
CA LEU A 22 -1.54 35.20 -12.23
C LEU A 22 -2.81 34.77 -13.00
N ASP A 23 -3.13 35.46 -14.11
CA ASP A 23 -4.30 35.14 -14.94
C ASP A 23 -4.16 33.73 -15.55
N TYR A 24 -2.97 33.37 -16.02
CA TYR A 24 -2.67 32.02 -16.49
C TYR A 24 -2.80 30.99 -15.36
N ALA A 25 -2.21 31.25 -14.21
CA ALA A 25 -2.28 30.34 -13.05
C ALA A 25 -3.71 30.13 -12.60
N MET A 26 -4.50 31.20 -12.49
CA MET A 26 -5.94 31.12 -12.14
C MET A 26 -6.72 30.33 -13.20
N SER A 27 -6.50 30.57 -14.47
CA SER A 27 -7.12 29.82 -15.57
C SER A 27 -6.83 28.32 -15.48
N VAL A 28 -5.58 27.94 -15.17
CA VAL A 28 -5.20 26.52 -15.03
C VAL A 28 -5.77 25.91 -13.74
N ILE A 29 -5.75 26.63 -12.63
CA ILE A 29 -6.24 26.15 -11.33
C ILE A 29 -7.75 25.94 -11.36
N VAL A 30 -8.51 27.01 -11.71
CA VAL A 30 -9.97 27.00 -11.63
C VAL A 30 -10.60 26.43 -12.91
N GLY A 31 -10.06 26.78 -14.08
CA GLY A 31 -10.65 26.44 -15.39
C GLY A 31 -10.21 25.11 -15.99
N ARG A 32 -9.27 24.36 -15.37
CA ARG A 32 -8.74 23.14 -16.00
C ARG A 32 -8.44 21.98 -15.04
N ALA A 33 -7.60 22.21 -14.01
CA ALA A 33 -6.92 21.10 -13.33
C ALA A 33 -7.65 20.58 -12.10
N LEU A 34 -8.35 21.46 -11.35
CA LEU A 34 -8.99 21.10 -10.10
C LEU A 34 -10.49 20.82 -10.27
N PRO A 35 -11.04 19.82 -9.56
CA PRO A 35 -12.46 19.55 -9.52
C PRO A 35 -13.18 20.54 -8.60
N ASP A 36 -14.46 20.81 -8.86
CA ASP A 36 -15.34 21.46 -7.90
C ASP A 36 -15.72 20.45 -6.79
N VAL A 37 -15.71 20.87 -5.53
CA VAL A 37 -15.99 19.98 -4.40
C VAL A 37 -17.41 19.43 -4.42
N ARG A 38 -18.37 20.19 -5.00
CA ARG A 38 -19.80 19.90 -5.03
C ARG A 38 -20.13 18.73 -5.98
N ASP A 39 -19.60 18.79 -7.22
CA ASP A 39 -19.89 17.77 -8.24
C ASP A 39 -18.70 16.88 -8.61
N GLY A 40 -17.51 17.14 -8.06
CA GLY A 40 -16.31 16.36 -8.30
C GLY A 40 -15.76 16.39 -9.72
N LEU A 41 -16.30 17.25 -10.58
CA LEU A 41 -15.98 17.30 -11.99
C LEU A 41 -15.02 18.46 -12.32
N LYS A 42 -14.11 18.20 -13.22
CA LYS A 42 -13.36 19.27 -13.90
C LYS A 42 -14.23 19.90 -14.99
N PRO A 43 -13.95 21.13 -15.42
CA PRO A 43 -14.74 21.79 -16.47
C PRO A 43 -14.91 20.94 -17.73
N VAL A 44 -13.88 20.25 -18.19
CA VAL A 44 -13.98 19.38 -19.38
C VAL A 44 -14.96 18.22 -19.20
N HIS A 45 -14.97 17.56 -18.04
CA HIS A 45 -15.91 16.46 -17.76
C HIS A 45 -17.34 16.99 -17.75
N ARG A 46 -17.57 18.12 -17.08
CA ARG A 46 -18.89 18.78 -16.98
C ARG A 46 -19.42 19.14 -18.36
N ARG A 47 -18.56 19.73 -19.20
CA ARG A 47 -18.92 20.12 -20.57
C ARG A 47 -19.22 18.93 -21.47
N VAL A 48 -18.48 17.83 -21.34
CA VAL A 48 -18.76 16.59 -22.08
C VAL A 48 -20.11 16.02 -21.72
N LEU A 49 -20.40 15.84 -20.42
CA LEU A 49 -21.68 15.29 -19.95
C LEU A 49 -22.85 16.20 -20.34
N PHE A 50 -22.69 17.51 -20.22
CA PHE A 50 -23.72 18.48 -20.62
C PHE A 50 -23.98 18.44 -22.14
N ALA A 51 -22.93 18.41 -22.97
CA ALA A 51 -23.08 18.27 -24.42
C ALA A 51 -23.76 16.93 -24.81
N MET A 52 -23.47 15.85 -24.11
CA MET A 52 -24.14 14.57 -24.34
C MET A 52 -25.63 14.63 -23.98
N ALA A 53 -26.01 15.35 -22.91
CA ALA A 53 -27.39 15.58 -22.55
C ALA A 53 -28.13 16.43 -23.62
N GLU A 54 -27.55 17.53 -24.05
CA GLU A 54 -28.09 18.37 -25.12
C GLU A 54 -28.27 17.63 -26.47
N LEU A 55 -27.35 16.68 -26.74
CA LEU A 55 -27.46 15.78 -27.89
C LEU A 55 -28.52 14.69 -27.71
N ASN A 56 -29.21 14.63 -26.56
CA ASN A 56 -30.11 13.53 -26.22
C ASN A 56 -29.39 12.15 -26.37
N ASN A 57 -28.16 12.05 -25.85
CA ASN A 57 -27.30 10.87 -25.90
C ASN A 57 -27.24 10.15 -24.54
N ASP A 58 -28.44 9.88 -24.03
CA ASP A 58 -28.62 9.27 -22.71
C ASP A 58 -28.45 7.74 -22.74
N TRP A 59 -28.37 7.11 -21.58
CA TRP A 59 -28.12 5.69 -21.38
C TRP A 59 -29.12 4.77 -22.10
N ASN A 60 -30.37 5.20 -22.28
CA ASN A 60 -31.43 4.46 -22.95
C ASN A 60 -31.59 4.83 -24.43
N LYS A 61 -30.69 5.64 -24.98
CA LYS A 61 -30.68 6.06 -26.38
C LYS A 61 -29.61 5.31 -27.17
N PRO A 62 -29.74 5.29 -28.52
CA PRO A 62 -28.70 4.72 -29.36
C PRO A 62 -27.35 5.42 -29.17
N TYR A 63 -26.27 4.64 -29.32
CA TYR A 63 -24.92 5.18 -29.33
C TYR A 63 -24.71 6.22 -30.44
N LYS A 64 -23.88 7.22 -30.18
CA LYS A 64 -23.42 8.20 -31.14
C LYS A 64 -21.93 8.07 -31.37
N LYS A 65 -21.45 8.40 -32.57
CA LYS A 65 -20.01 8.46 -32.86
C LYS A 65 -19.31 9.40 -31.88
N SER A 66 -18.18 8.97 -31.31
CA SER A 66 -17.39 9.79 -30.39
C SER A 66 -16.99 11.12 -31.04
N ALA A 67 -16.66 11.11 -32.33
CA ALA A 67 -16.34 12.31 -33.12
C ALA A 67 -17.49 13.32 -33.15
N ARG A 68 -18.75 12.90 -33.10
CA ARG A 68 -19.92 13.79 -33.03
C ARG A 68 -19.95 14.51 -31.68
N VAL A 69 -19.79 13.79 -30.59
CA VAL A 69 -19.78 14.36 -29.22
C VAL A 69 -18.59 15.32 -29.05
N VAL A 70 -17.39 14.91 -29.50
CA VAL A 70 -16.20 15.78 -29.49
C VAL A 70 -16.42 17.06 -30.25
N GLY A 71 -17.03 16.98 -31.46
CA GLY A 71 -17.32 18.15 -32.27
C GLY A 71 -18.26 19.15 -31.61
N ASP A 72 -19.33 18.68 -30.97
CA ASP A 72 -20.27 19.53 -30.24
C ASP A 72 -19.60 20.17 -28.99
N VAL A 73 -18.81 19.41 -28.25
CA VAL A 73 -18.09 19.93 -27.07
C VAL A 73 -17.13 21.06 -27.45
N ILE A 74 -16.32 20.84 -28.49
CA ILE A 74 -15.34 21.86 -28.91
C ILE A 74 -16.04 23.07 -29.53
N GLY A 75 -17.05 22.83 -30.34
CA GLY A 75 -17.76 23.91 -31.05
C GLY A 75 -18.56 24.82 -30.12
N LYS A 76 -19.10 24.30 -29.03
CA LYS A 76 -20.01 25.03 -28.16
C LYS A 76 -19.41 25.43 -26.81
N TYR A 77 -18.58 24.56 -26.16
CA TYR A 77 -18.25 24.72 -24.75
C TYR A 77 -16.75 24.74 -24.44
N HIS A 78 -15.92 23.98 -25.16
CA HIS A 78 -14.53 23.75 -24.76
C HIS A 78 -13.56 24.05 -25.93
N PRO A 79 -13.04 25.27 -26.10
CA PRO A 79 -12.22 25.70 -27.24
C PRO A 79 -10.78 25.21 -27.13
N HIS A 80 -10.58 23.89 -27.01
CA HIS A 80 -9.28 23.21 -26.90
C HIS A 80 -9.16 22.08 -27.93
N GLY A 81 -8.01 21.41 -27.99
CA GLY A 81 -7.78 20.35 -28.98
C GLY A 81 -8.73 19.15 -28.83
N ASP A 82 -9.14 18.60 -29.98
CA ASP A 82 -10.05 17.46 -30.09
C ASP A 82 -9.54 16.20 -29.36
N SER A 83 -8.25 15.94 -29.41
CA SER A 83 -7.61 14.83 -28.70
C SER A 83 -7.81 14.92 -27.19
N ALA A 84 -7.68 16.11 -26.57
CA ALA A 84 -7.86 16.27 -25.14
C ALA A 84 -9.31 15.96 -24.68
N VAL A 85 -10.29 16.36 -25.49
CA VAL A 85 -11.71 16.05 -25.24
C VAL A 85 -11.97 14.57 -25.43
N TYR A 86 -11.43 13.98 -26.53
CA TYR A 86 -11.58 12.56 -26.79
C TYR A 86 -10.93 11.69 -25.69
N ASP A 87 -9.71 12.01 -25.27
CA ASP A 87 -9.02 11.32 -24.18
C ASP A 87 -9.80 11.38 -22.85
N THR A 88 -10.49 12.50 -22.62
CA THR A 88 -11.39 12.64 -21.47
C THR A 88 -12.58 11.68 -21.56
N ILE A 89 -13.23 11.61 -22.73
CA ILE A 89 -14.33 10.67 -22.99
C ILE A 89 -13.86 9.21 -22.82
N VAL A 90 -12.70 8.90 -23.42
CA VAL A 90 -12.09 7.57 -23.31
C VAL A 90 -11.87 7.19 -21.85
N ARG A 91 -11.29 8.07 -21.05
CA ARG A 91 -11.05 7.81 -19.64
C ARG A 91 -12.34 7.57 -18.85
N MET A 92 -13.40 8.33 -19.15
CA MET A 92 -14.71 8.13 -18.52
C MET A 92 -15.40 6.82 -18.91
N ALA A 93 -14.95 6.16 -19.99
CA ALA A 93 -15.46 4.89 -20.46
C ALA A 93 -14.58 3.67 -20.07
N GLN A 94 -13.42 3.89 -19.43
CA GLN A 94 -12.49 2.82 -19.06
C GLN A 94 -12.79 2.26 -17.67
N PRO A 95 -13.11 0.94 -17.54
CA PRO A 95 -13.44 0.31 -16.25
C PRO A 95 -12.24 0.18 -15.30
N PHE A 96 -11.02 0.28 -15.83
CA PHE A 96 -9.78 0.28 -15.04
C PHE A 96 -9.30 1.68 -14.64
N ALA A 97 -9.91 2.75 -15.21
CA ALA A 97 -9.59 4.13 -14.90
C ALA A 97 -10.61 4.78 -13.96
N MET A 98 -11.88 4.39 -14.07
CA MET A 98 -13.00 4.91 -13.27
C MET A 98 -13.58 3.80 -12.41
N ARG A 99 -13.81 4.08 -11.12
CA ARG A 99 -14.49 3.13 -10.24
C ARG A 99 -15.94 2.91 -10.67
N TYR A 100 -16.58 4.00 -11.11
CA TYR A 100 -17.91 4.02 -11.72
C TYR A 100 -17.86 4.81 -13.02
N MET A 101 -18.03 4.13 -14.14
CA MET A 101 -17.97 4.75 -15.46
C MET A 101 -19.09 5.78 -15.67
N LEU A 102 -18.75 6.92 -16.29
CA LEU A 102 -19.71 7.95 -16.64
C LEU A 102 -20.12 7.90 -18.12
N VAL A 103 -19.33 7.22 -18.94
CA VAL A 103 -19.59 7.00 -20.35
C VAL A 103 -19.68 5.51 -20.62
N ASP A 104 -20.73 5.09 -21.33
CA ASP A 104 -20.87 3.76 -21.89
C ASP A 104 -20.34 3.78 -23.32
N GLY A 105 -19.25 3.06 -23.54
CA GLY A 105 -18.51 3.05 -24.80
C GLY A 105 -18.67 1.75 -25.59
N GLN A 106 -18.78 1.86 -26.91
CA GLN A 106 -18.77 0.74 -27.84
C GLN A 106 -17.59 0.84 -28.80
N GLY A 107 -16.71 -0.15 -28.77
CA GLY A 107 -15.48 -0.19 -29.54
C GLY A 107 -14.25 -0.39 -28.66
N ASN A 108 -13.07 -0.06 -29.19
CA ASN A 108 -11.81 -0.18 -28.45
C ASN A 108 -11.47 1.16 -27.75
N PHE A 109 -11.56 1.16 -26.42
CA PHE A 109 -11.22 2.28 -25.55
C PHE A 109 -9.87 2.09 -24.82
N GLY A 110 -9.00 1.22 -25.36
CA GLY A 110 -7.73 0.90 -24.72
C GLY A 110 -7.81 -0.25 -23.73
N SER A 111 -6.67 -0.61 -23.14
CA SER A 111 -6.56 -1.71 -22.18
C SER A 111 -5.61 -1.35 -21.02
N VAL A 112 -5.59 -2.21 -20.01
CA VAL A 112 -4.62 -2.15 -18.89
C VAL A 112 -3.17 -2.30 -19.38
N ASP A 113 -2.96 -2.87 -20.55
CA ASP A 113 -1.65 -3.00 -21.21
C ASP A 113 -1.14 -1.68 -21.80
N GLY A 114 -1.99 -0.64 -21.79
CA GLY A 114 -1.65 0.66 -22.33
C GLY A 114 -1.86 0.78 -23.82
N ASP A 115 -2.66 -0.11 -24.41
CA ASP A 115 -3.10 0.03 -25.79
C ASP A 115 -3.83 1.35 -25.99
N ALA A 116 -3.54 2.01 -27.10
CA ALA A 116 -4.22 3.25 -27.46
C ALA A 116 -5.68 2.96 -27.85
N PRO A 117 -6.63 3.86 -27.51
CA PRO A 117 -7.99 3.74 -28.00
C PRO A 117 -8.03 3.86 -29.50
N ALA A 118 -9.03 3.27 -30.13
CA ALA A 118 -9.29 3.48 -31.54
C ALA A 118 -9.61 4.95 -31.82
N ALA A 119 -9.35 5.44 -33.03
CA ALA A 119 -9.67 6.82 -33.40
C ALA A 119 -11.16 7.10 -33.20
N MET A 120 -11.52 8.33 -32.78
CA MET A 120 -12.89 8.76 -32.45
C MET A 120 -13.95 8.55 -33.53
N ARG A 121 -13.55 8.36 -34.79
CA ARG A 121 -14.45 8.01 -35.89
C ARG A 121 -14.92 6.55 -35.86
N TYR A 122 -14.24 5.67 -35.12
CA TYR A 122 -14.56 4.25 -35.02
C TYR A 122 -15.31 3.91 -33.72
N THR A 123 -15.10 4.68 -32.67
CA THR A 123 -15.76 4.45 -31.37
C THR A 123 -17.11 5.16 -31.29
N GLU A 124 -17.99 4.60 -30.47
CA GLU A 124 -19.32 5.13 -30.22
C GLU A 124 -19.53 5.25 -28.71
N VAL A 125 -20.29 6.25 -28.28
CA VAL A 125 -20.51 6.56 -26.87
C VAL A 125 -21.95 6.96 -26.58
N ARG A 126 -22.36 6.74 -25.34
CA ARG A 126 -23.56 7.33 -24.72
C ARG A 126 -23.29 7.53 -23.23
N MET A 127 -24.12 8.29 -22.54
CA MET A 127 -24.00 8.39 -21.09
C MET A 127 -24.25 7.03 -20.43
N SER A 128 -23.57 6.78 -19.31
CA SER A 128 -23.95 5.69 -18.43
C SER A 128 -25.20 6.03 -17.64
N LYS A 129 -25.86 5.03 -17.05
CA LYS A 129 -27.04 5.25 -16.20
C LYS A 129 -26.71 6.12 -14.98
N LEU A 130 -25.51 5.94 -14.38
CA LEU A 130 -25.04 6.79 -13.27
C LEU A 130 -24.80 8.24 -13.68
N ALA A 131 -24.31 8.49 -14.90
CA ALA A 131 -24.14 9.85 -15.41
C ALA A 131 -25.46 10.60 -15.57
N HIS A 132 -26.56 9.88 -15.85
CA HIS A 132 -27.90 10.47 -15.84
C HIS A 132 -28.25 11.06 -14.47
N GLU A 133 -27.90 10.38 -13.37
CA GLU A 133 -28.14 10.88 -11.99
C GLU A 133 -27.31 12.11 -11.64
N ILE A 134 -26.15 12.31 -12.30
CA ILE A 134 -25.35 13.53 -12.14
C ILE A 134 -26.05 14.74 -12.78
N LEU A 135 -26.79 14.53 -13.87
CA LEU A 135 -27.53 15.55 -14.60
C LEU A 135 -29.00 15.68 -14.17
N ALA A 136 -29.45 14.83 -13.24
CA ALA A 136 -30.83 14.81 -12.80
C ALA A 136 -31.30 16.19 -12.34
N ASP A 137 -32.47 16.61 -12.80
CA ASP A 137 -33.11 17.88 -12.45
C ASP A 137 -32.40 19.15 -12.97
N ILE A 138 -31.48 19.05 -13.95
CA ILE A 138 -30.75 20.21 -14.50
C ILE A 138 -31.68 21.22 -15.22
N ASP A 139 -32.80 20.76 -15.73
CA ASP A 139 -33.85 21.53 -16.39
C ASP A 139 -34.80 22.25 -15.41
N ARG A 140 -34.58 22.09 -14.10
CA ARG A 140 -35.44 22.62 -13.03
C ARG A 140 -34.80 23.81 -12.30
N GLU A 141 -33.96 24.58 -12.94
CA GLU A 141 -33.27 25.77 -12.37
C GLU A 141 -32.49 25.46 -11.09
N THR A 142 -31.98 24.23 -10.95
CA THR A 142 -31.32 23.72 -9.75
C THR A 142 -29.90 24.26 -9.56
N VAL A 143 -29.25 24.66 -10.65
CA VAL A 143 -27.88 25.17 -10.69
C VAL A 143 -27.79 26.42 -11.57
N ASP A 144 -26.73 27.20 -11.35
CA ASP A 144 -26.47 28.39 -12.14
C ASP A 144 -25.79 28.04 -13.46
N PHE A 145 -26.18 28.80 -14.51
CA PHE A 145 -25.58 28.72 -15.82
C PHE A 145 -24.77 30.00 -16.11
N GLY A 146 -23.59 29.82 -16.67
CA GLY A 146 -22.75 30.91 -17.15
C GLY A 146 -22.67 30.91 -18.68
N PRO A 147 -22.14 31.99 -19.28
CA PRO A 147 -21.85 32.01 -20.71
C PRO A 147 -20.70 31.06 -21.04
N ASN A 148 -20.72 30.49 -22.25
CA ASN A 148 -19.58 29.78 -22.81
C ASN A 148 -18.46 30.76 -23.19
N TYR A 149 -17.39 30.27 -23.85
CA TYR A 149 -16.20 31.06 -24.20
C TYR A 149 -16.44 32.22 -25.19
N ASP A 150 -17.50 32.16 -26.02
CA ASP A 150 -17.86 33.18 -27.02
C ASP A 150 -19.23 33.86 -26.74
N GLU A 151 -19.82 33.58 -25.58
CA GLU A 151 -21.10 34.13 -25.11
C GLU A 151 -22.33 33.75 -25.97
N THR A 152 -22.18 32.76 -26.86
CA THR A 152 -23.28 32.32 -27.76
C THR A 152 -24.17 31.27 -27.10
N GLU A 153 -23.61 30.46 -26.16
CA GLU A 153 -24.32 29.39 -25.48
C GLU A 153 -24.17 29.54 -23.95
N LYS A 154 -24.98 28.82 -23.22
CA LYS A 154 -24.87 28.74 -21.75
C LYS A 154 -24.43 27.35 -21.33
N GLU A 155 -23.59 27.30 -20.32
CA GLU A 155 -23.12 26.03 -19.71
C GLU A 155 -23.34 26.04 -18.20
N PRO A 156 -23.61 24.89 -17.55
CA PRO A 156 -23.77 24.83 -16.10
C PRO A 156 -22.44 25.06 -15.40
N LEU A 157 -22.45 25.89 -14.37
CA LEU A 157 -21.25 26.16 -13.55
C LEU A 157 -20.91 24.97 -12.62
N VAL A 158 -21.91 24.18 -12.27
CA VAL A 158 -21.83 22.96 -11.45
C VAL A 158 -22.98 22.03 -11.85
N MET A 159 -22.81 20.73 -11.70
CA MET A 159 -23.88 19.74 -11.93
C MET A 159 -24.76 19.58 -10.68
N PRO A 160 -26.07 19.32 -10.86
CA PRO A 160 -26.99 19.11 -9.72
C PRO A 160 -26.80 17.77 -9.01
N THR A 161 -25.79 17.05 -9.27
CA THR A 161 -25.51 15.65 -8.98
C THR A 161 -26.15 15.09 -7.72
N ARG A 162 -26.77 13.90 -7.83
CA ARG A 162 -27.24 13.09 -6.70
C ARG A 162 -26.15 12.16 -6.15
N VAL A 163 -25.04 12.06 -6.86
CA VAL A 163 -23.92 11.15 -6.57
C VAL A 163 -22.73 11.95 -6.02
N PRO A 164 -22.10 11.54 -4.92
CA PRO A 164 -20.91 12.20 -4.36
C PRO A 164 -19.66 11.91 -5.21
N THR A 165 -19.65 12.36 -6.45
CA THR A 165 -18.73 11.97 -7.52
C THR A 165 -17.27 12.24 -7.20
N LEU A 166 -16.97 13.28 -6.39
CA LEU A 166 -15.60 13.60 -6.00
C LEU A 166 -14.92 12.45 -5.26
N LEU A 167 -15.62 11.81 -4.34
CA LEU A 167 -15.10 10.66 -3.57
C LEU A 167 -15.25 9.36 -4.35
N VAL A 168 -16.39 9.16 -5.00
CA VAL A 168 -16.72 7.91 -5.68
C VAL A 168 -15.75 7.59 -6.83
N ASN A 169 -15.42 8.57 -7.65
CA ASN A 169 -14.48 8.42 -8.77
C ASN A 169 -13.10 9.05 -8.53
N GLY A 170 -12.97 9.84 -7.48
CA GLY A 170 -11.75 10.57 -7.22
C GLY A 170 -11.43 11.63 -8.29
N SER A 171 -10.29 12.26 -8.16
CA SER A 171 -9.77 13.19 -9.18
C SER A 171 -8.27 13.34 -9.05
N ALA A 172 -7.55 13.35 -10.17
CA ALA A 172 -6.13 13.63 -10.21
C ALA A 172 -5.85 14.78 -11.18
N GLY A 173 -5.07 15.77 -10.79
CA GLY A 173 -4.74 16.92 -11.61
C GLY A 173 -3.53 17.69 -11.13
N ILE A 174 -2.79 18.28 -12.07
CA ILE A 174 -1.62 19.11 -11.81
C ILE A 174 -1.94 20.53 -12.27
N ALA A 175 -1.91 21.46 -11.34
CA ALA A 175 -2.10 22.90 -11.59
C ALA A 175 -0.80 23.66 -11.36
N VAL A 176 -0.83 24.98 -11.47
CA VAL A 176 0.32 25.83 -11.18
C VAL A 176 0.49 25.94 -9.66
N GLY A 177 1.62 25.45 -9.16
CA GLY A 177 1.96 25.50 -7.73
C GLY A 177 1.22 24.52 -6.81
N MET A 178 0.27 23.74 -7.34
CA MET A 178 -0.48 22.75 -6.56
C MET A 178 -0.94 21.57 -7.42
N ALA A 179 -1.28 20.48 -6.77
CA ALA A 179 -1.83 19.29 -7.41
C ALA A 179 -2.97 18.73 -6.56
N THR A 180 -3.87 18.00 -7.19
CA THR A 180 -4.87 17.19 -6.52
C THR A 180 -4.68 15.73 -6.87
N ASN A 181 -4.91 14.84 -5.91
CA ASN A 181 -4.91 13.39 -6.12
C ASN A 181 -5.82 12.74 -5.08
N ILE A 182 -7.10 12.71 -5.41
CA ILE A 182 -8.16 12.16 -4.56
C ILE A 182 -8.45 10.76 -5.06
N PRO A 183 -8.31 9.72 -4.19
CA PRO A 183 -8.58 8.35 -4.59
C PRO A 183 -10.09 8.10 -4.76
N PRO A 184 -10.47 7.13 -5.60
CA PRO A 184 -11.85 6.66 -5.68
C PRO A 184 -12.24 5.85 -4.44
N HIS A 185 -13.56 5.74 -4.19
CA HIS A 185 -14.13 5.03 -3.05
C HIS A 185 -15.36 4.23 -3.48
N ASP A 186 -15.76 3.27 -2.66
CA ASP A 186 -16.99 2.54 -2.84
C ASP A 186 -18.22 3.46 -2.64
N LEU A 187 -19.18 3.38 -3.57
CA LEU A 187 -20.38 4.23 -3.57
C LEU A 187 -21.25 3.98 -2.35
N GLY A 188 -21.46 2.72 -1.99
CA GLY A 188 -22.28 2.34 -0.86
C GLY A 188 -21.72 2.86 0.47
N GLU A 189 -20.39 2.78 0.63
CA GLU A 189 -19.69 3.30 1.81
C GLU A 189 -19.75 4.83 1.89
N VAL A 190 -19.50 5.54 0.78
CA VAL A 190 -19.59 7.01 0.74
C VAL A 190 -20.99 7.49 1.06
N ILE A 191 -22.02 6.85 0.49
CA ILE A 191 -23.42 7.19 0.80
C ILE A 191 -23.74 6.89 2.25
N SER A 192 -23.31 5.74 2.79
CA SER A 192 -23.52 5.39 4.18
C SER A 192 -22.89 6.40 5.14
N ALA A 193 -21.67 6.84 4.86
CA ALA A 193 -20.99 7.92 5.60
C ALA A 193 -21.73 9.26 5.49
N THR A 194 -22.25 9.57 4.28
CA THR A 194 -23.03 10.81 4.05
C THR A 194 -24.33 10.79 4.83
N ILE A 195 -25.07 9.68 4.84
CA ILE A 195 -26.30 9.52 5.60
C ILE A 195 -26.04 9.63 7.10
N ALA A 196 -24.99 8.95 7.62
CA ALA A 196 -24.61 9.05 9.02
C ALA A 196 -24.30 10.51 9.43
N LEU A 197 -23.64 11.27 8.55
CA LEU A 197 -23.35 12.68 8.80
C LEU A 197 -24.59 13.58 8.71
N ILE A 198 -25.59 13.24 7.89
CA ILE A 198 -26.89 13.92 7.84
C ILE A 198 -27.63 13.70 9.17
N GLU A 199 -27.64 12.48 9.71
CA GLU A 199 -28.30 12.11 10.96
C GLU A 199 -27.60 12.70 12.18
N ASN A 200 -26.28 12.80 12.16
CA ASN A 200 -25.49 13.40 13.23
C ASN A 200 -24.37 14.30 12.67
N PRO A 201 -24.59 15.61 12.53
CA PRO A 201 -23.60 16.54 12.02
C PRO A 201 -22.32 16.67 12.87
N ASP A 202 -22.36 16.25 14.14
CA ASP A 202 -21.23 16.33 15.07
C ASP A 202 -20.32 15.09 15.03
N LEU A 203 -20.55 14.14 14.11
CA LEU A 203 -19.68 12.96 13.94
C LEU A 203 -18.22 13.36 13.78
N SER A 204 -17.35 12.68 14.50
CA SER A 204 -15.90 12.77 14.30
C SER A 204 -15.46 12.11 13.00
N ILE A 205 -14.25 12.40 12.53
CA ILE A 205 -13.69 11.74 11.35
C ILE A 205 -13.54 10.23 11.60
N ASP A 206 -13.17 9.82 12.81
CA ASP A 206 -13.04 8.42 13.18
C ASP A 206 -14.40 7.68 13.13
N ASP A 207 -15.49 8.34 13.52
CA ASP A 207 -16.83 7.77 13.37
C ASP A 207 -17.24 7.64 11.89
N ILE A 208 -16.88 8.62 11.06
CA ILE A 208 -17.09 8.56 9.61
C ILE A 208 -16.33 7.38 9.02
N MET A 209 -15.12 7.09 9.48
CA MET A 209 -14.30 5.97 9.01
C MET A 209 -14.89 4.59 9.32
N VAL A 210 -15.83 4.47 10.26
CA VAL A 210 -16.59 3.24 10.49
C VAL A 210 -17.44 2.89 9.26
N HIS A 211 -17.97 3.91 8.57
CA HIS A 211 -18.79 3.75 7.37
C HIS A 211 -17.97 3.81 6.08
N LEU A 212 -16.85 4.52 6.09
CA LEU A 212 -15.96 4.73 4.95
C LEU A 212 -14.52 4.36 5.34
N PRO A 213 -14.16 3.08 5.37
CA PRO A 213 -12.87 2.61 5.88
C PRO A 213 -11.66 3.03 5.04
N GLY A 214 -11.85 3.35 3.77
CA GLY A 214 -10.76 3.79 2.91
C GLY A 214 -11.09 3.81 1.42
N PRO A 215 -10.10 4.15 0.60
CA PRO A 215 -10.19 4.13 -0.87
C PRO A 215 -10.58 2.76 -1.41
N ASP A 216 -11.22 2.75 -2.57
CA ASP A 216 -11.57 1.56 -3.32
C ASP A 216 -11.25 1.74 -4.80
N PHE A 217 -10.20 1.05 -5.27
CA PHE A 217 -9.68 1.24 -6.61
C PHE A 217 -10.39 0.38 -7.64
N PRO A 218 -10.61 0.88 -8.89
CA PRO A 218 -11.27 0.11 -9.94
C PRO A 218 -10.53 -1.19 -10.31
N THR A 219 -9.22 -1.23 -10.12
CA THR A 219 -8.36 -2.39 -10.39
C THR A 219 -8.17 -3.31 -9.17
N GLY A 220 -8.88 -3.04 -8.06
CA GLY A 220 -8.72 -3.80 -6.82
C GLY A 220 -7.38 -3.57 -6.13
N GLY A 221 -6.70 -4.66 -5.78
CA GLY A 221 -5.43 -4.64 -5.07
C GLY A 221 -5.57 -4.57 -3.55
N ILE A 222 -4.45 -4.56 -2.87
CA ILE A 222 -4.35 -4.59 -1.40
C ILE A 222 -3.72 -3.29 -0.90
N ILE A 223 -4.44 -2.55 -0.07
CA ILE A 223 -3.91 -1.38 0.63
C ILE A 223 -3.17 -1.90 1.87
N ASN A 224 -1.86 -1.71 1.89
CA ASN A 224 -0.97 -2.23 2.93
C ASN A 224 -0.77 -1.19 4.05
N GLY A 225 -1.55 -1.33 5.12
CA GLY A 225 -1.57 -0.44 6.28
C GLY A 225 -2.58 0.71 6.18
N ALA A 226 -3.39 0.88 7.22
CA ALA A 226 -4.47 1.88 7.28
C ALA A 226 -3.99 3.28 7.70
N GLN A 227 -2.79 3.43 8.28
CA GLN A 227 -2.33 4.71 8.84
C GLN A 227 -2.35 5.86 7.81
N GLY A 228 -1.93 5.59 6.58
CA GLY A 228 -1.95 6.59 5.51
C GLY A 228 -3.36 7.06 5.12
N ILE A 229 -4.39 6.22 5.32
CA ILE A 229 -5.80 6.58 5.13
C ILE A 229 -6.23 7.51 6.26
N VAL A 230 -5.93 7.14 7.51
CA VAL A 230 -6.23 7.97 8.69
C VAL A 230 -5.64 9.36 8.53
N ASP A 231 -4.35 9.45 8.21
CA ASP A 231 -3.67 10.72 7.98
C ASP A 231 -4.35 11.55 6.89
N ALA A 232 -4.72 10.92 5.76
CA ALA A 232 -5.38 11.59 4.65
C ALA A 232 -6.78 12.11 5.02
N TYR A 233 -7.56 11.32 5.74
CA TYR A 233 -8.93 11.71 6.11
C TYR A 233 -8.96 12.84 7.15
N HIS A 234 -8.00 12.85 8.07
CA HIS A 234 -7.88 13.93 9.05
C HIS A 234 -7.26 15.22 8.48
N THR A 235 -6.25 15.10 7.63
CA THR A 235 -5.43 16.26 7.21
C THR A 235 -5.58 16.65 5.74
N GLY A 236 -6.27 15.83 4.95
CA GLY A 236 -6.34 15.98 3.49
C GLY A 236 -5.09 15.45 2.77
N ARG A 237 -4.07 14.94 3.49
CA ARG A 237 -2.84 14.40 2.91
C ARG A 237 -2.44 13.10 3.56
N GLY A 238 -2.08 12.11 2.75
CA GLY A 238 -1.60 10.82 3.23
C GLY A 238 -0.86 10.04 2.17
N ARG A 239 -0.22 8.95 2.59
CA ARG A 239 0.46 8.02 1.68
C ARG A 239 -0.03 6.61 1.97
N ILE A 240 -0.59 5.97 0.97
CA ILE A 240 -1.00 4.57 1.05
C ILE A 240 -0.14 3.73 0.10
N TYR A 241 0.10 2.50 0.50
CA TYR A 241 0.84 1.52 -0.30
C TYR A 241 -0.16 0.54 -0.89
N VAL A 242 -0.23 0.48 -2.20
CA VAL A 242 -1.13 -0.43 -2.90
C VAL A 242 -0.30 -1.57 -3.50
N ARG A 243 -0.63 -2.81 -3.14
CA ARG A 243 0.01 -4.03 -3.63
C ARG A 243 -0.89 -4.73 -4.64
N ALA A 244 -0.26 -5.41 -5.58
CA ALA A 244 -0.91 -6.39 -6.42
C ALA A 244 -1.49 -7.53 -5.57
N LYS A 245 -2.63 -8.09 -5.96
CA LYS A 245 -3.15 -9.32 -5.37
C LYS A 245 -2.50 -10.50 -6.06
N THR A 246 -1.93 -11.38 -5.25
CA THR A 246 -1.15 -12.51 -5.72
C THR A 246 -1.59 -13.80 -5.04
N GLU A 247 -1.53 -14.89 -5.78
CA GLU A 247 -1.78 -16.25 -5.29
C GLU A 247 -0.63 -17.15 -5.73
N ILE A 248 -0.34 -18.20 -4.98
CA ILE A 248 0.70 -19.17 -5.32
C ILE A 248 0.01 -20.42 -5.82
N GLU A 249 0.35 -20.87 -7.03
CA GLU A 249 -0.19 -22.07 -7.63
C GLU A 249 0.94 -23.06 -7.96
N GLU A 250 0.65 -24.36 -7.87
CA GLU A 250 1.52 -25.41 -8.38
C GLU A 250 1.29 -25.57 -9.87
N VAL A 251 2.34 -25.37 -10.66
CA VAL A 251 2.28 -25.50 -12.13
C VAL A 251 2.20 -26.96 -12.54
N ASP A 252 2.91 -27.83 -11.81
CA ASP A 252 2.97 -29.26 -12.07
C ASP A 252 3.23 -30.01 -10.75
N SER A 253 2.23 -30.73 -10.28
CA SER A 253 2.30 -31.52 -9.05
C SER A 253 3.39 -32.62 -9.05
N SER A 254 3.86 -33.02 -10.24
CA SER A 254 4.91 -34.02 -10.39
C SER A 254 6.32 -33.44 -10.25
N SER A 255 6.51 -32.14 -10.53
CA SER A 255 7.81 -31.45 -10.48
C SER A 255 8.00 -30.57 -9.26
N GLY A 256 6.93 -30.29 -8.49
CA GLY A 256 6.97 -29.35 -7.36
C GLY A 256 7.29 -27.91 -7.78
N LYS A 257 7.04 -27.57 -9.05
CA LYS A 257 7.27 -26.22 -9.60
C LYS A 257 6.10 -25.31 -9.26
N GLN A 258 6.38 -24.13 -8.71
CA GLN A 258 5.37 -23.16 -8.30
C GLN A 258 5.40 -21.93 -9.19
N ALA A 259 4.28 -21.21 -9.24
CA ALA A 259 4.16 -19.93 -9.91
C ALA A 259 3.44 -18.92 -9.02
N ILE A 260 3.82 -17.67 -9.13
CA ILE A 260 3.09 -16.54 -8.55
C ILE A 260 2.11 -16.05 -9.61
N ILE A 261 0.83 -16.11 -9.29
CA ILE A 261 -0.26 -15.63 -10.14
C ILE A 261 -0.69 -14.26 -9.65
N VAL A 262 -0.68 -13.27 -10.54
CA VAL A 262 -1.14 -11.92 -10.22
C VAL A 262 -2.51 -11.72 -10.86
N THR A 263 -3.51 -11.47 -10.04
CA THR A 263 -4.92 -11.31 -10.47
C THR A 263 -5.37 -9.86 -10.47
N GLU A 264 -4.74 -9.01 -9.65
CA GLU A 264 -5.05 -7.58 -9.56
C GLU A 264 -3.76 -6.77 -9.47
N LEU A 265 -3.75 -5.59 -10.09
CA LEU A 265 -2.62 -4.67 -10.08
C LEU A 265 -2.96 -3.37 -9.36
N PRO A 266 -1.96 -2.68 -8.77
CA PRO A 266 -2.16 -1.37 -8.21
C PRO A 266 -2.73 -0.39 -9.25
N TYR A 267 -3.57 0.51 -8.81
CA TYR A 267 -4.23 1.50 -9.67
C TYR A 267 -3.22 2.30 -10.51
N GLN A 268 -3.54 2.50 -11.78
CA GLN A 268 -2.73 3.20 -12.79
C GLN A 268 -1.41 2.51 -13.16
N VAL A 269 -1.21 1.25 -12.81
CA VAL A 269 -0.08 0.45 -13.26
C VAL A 269 -0.38 -0.17 -14.63
N ASN A 270 0.54 0.01 -15.57
CA ASN A 270 0.48 -0.63 -16.89
C ASN A 270 1.06 -2.03 -16.81
N LYS A 271 0.26 -3.06 -17.16
CA LYS A 271 0.64 -4.46 -17.05
C LYS A 271 1.80 -4.85 -17.98
N ALA A 272 1.77 -4.42 -19.23
CA ALA A 272 2.82 -4.74 -20.20
C ALA A 272 4.19 -4.17 -19.78
N ARG A 273 4.22 -2.90 -19.34
CA ARG A 273 5.45 -2.29 -18.83
C ARG A 273 5.95 -2.94 -17.54
N LEU A 274 5.04 -3.42 -16.70
CA LEU A 274 5.40 -4.17 -15.49
C LEU A 274 6.10 -5.49 -15.86
N LEU A 275 5.55 -6.25 -16.80
CA LEU A 275 6.14 -7.49 -17.30
C LEU A 275 7.53 -7.24 -17.94
N GLU A 276 7.65 -6.20 -18.78
CA GLU A 276 8.94 -5.78 -19.36
C GLU A 276 9.96 -5.45 -18.26
N LYS A 277 9.54 -4.72 -17.22
CA LYS A 277 10.43 -4.36 -16.09
C LYS A 277 10.88 -5.57 -15.30
N ILE A 278 10.00 -6.52 -15.03
CA ILE A 278 10.34 -7.78 -14.36
C ILE A 278 11.36 -8.55 -15.21
N ALA A 279 11.11 -8.69 -16.51
CA ALA A 279 12.02 -9.38 -17.44
C ALA A 279 13.42 -8.71 -17.49
N GLU A 280 13.47 -7.36 -17.47
CA GLU A 280 14.71 -6.59 -17.39
C GLU A 280 15.50 -6.93 -16.12
N LEU A 281 14.84 -6.89 -14.94
CA LEU A 281 15.46 -7.18 -13.65
C LEU A 281 15.96 -8.62 -13.55
N VAL A 282 15.25 -9.58 -14.13
CA VAL A 282 15.69 -10.99 -14.24
C VAL A 282 16.93 -11.09 -15.12
N LYS A 283 16.96 -10.42 -16.28
CA LYS A 283 18.11 -10.38 -17.17
C LYS A 283 19.33 -9.72 -16.52
N GLU A 284 19.12 -8.68 -15.72
CA GLU A 284 20.18 -8.00 -14.97
C GLU A 284 20.61 -8.77 -13.71
N LYS A 285 20.00 -9.92 -13.41
CA LYS A 285 20.22 -10.73 -12.20
C LYS A 285 19.96 -9.96 -10.88
N LYS A 286 19.06 -9.02 -10.91
CA LYS A 286 18.55 -8.32 -9.73
C LYS A 286 17.37 -9.05 -9.10
N LEU A 287 16.62 -9.78 -9.90
CA LEU A 287 15.61 -10.74 -9.48
C LEU A 287 16.07 -12.13 -9.93
N GLU A 288 16.26 -13.02 -8.96
CA GLU A 288 16.60 -14.42 -9.20
C GLU A 288 15.38 -15.31 -8.91
N GLY A 289 15.44 -16.56 -9.32
CA GLY A 289 14.40 -17.55 -9.06
C GLY A 289 13.25 -17.59 -10.07
N ILE A 290 13.15 -16.67 -11.02
CA ILE A 290 12.11 -16.65 -12.06
C ILE A 290 12.59 -17.36 -13.30
N THR A 291 11.79 -18.29 -13.84
CA THR A 291 12.09 -19.06 -15.06
C THR A 291 11.32 -18.59 -16.27
N GLU A 292 10.07 -18.19 -16.11
CA GLU A 292 9.20 -17.77 -17.21
C GLU A 292 8.19 -16.71 -16.75
N LEU A 293 7.85 -15.81 -17.66
CA LEU A 293 6.84 -14.78 -17.48
C LEU A 293 5.81 -14.91 -18.60
N ARG A 294 4.55 -15.07 -18.27
CA ARG A 294 3.45 -15.16 -19.23
C ARG A 294 2.31 -14.25 -18.85
N ASP A 295 1.63 -13.73 -19.85
CA ASP A 295 0.36 -13.06 -19.71
C ASP A 295 -0.74 -14.00 -20.21
N GLU A 296 -1.57 -14.49 -19.31
CA GLU A 296 -2.70 -15.37 -19.58
C GLU A 296 -4.04 -14.64 -19.37
N SER A 297 -4.01 -13.30 -19.34
CA SER A 297 -5.22 -12.49 -19.17
C SER A 297 -6.16 -12.68 -20.35
N ASP A 298 -7.43 -12.82 -20.04
CA ASP A 298 -8.50 -12.96 -21.03
C ASP A 298 -9.73 -12.10 -20.68
N LYS A 299 -10.87 -12.38 -21.33
CA LYS A 299 -12.14 -11.66 -21.08
C LYS A 299 -12.70 -11.87 -19.66
N ASP A 300 -12.29 -12.95 -18.98
CA ASP A 300 -12.79 -13.32 -17.66
C ASP A 300 -11.97 -12.70 -16.54
N GLY A 301 -10.77 -12.16 -16.85
CA GLY A 301 -9.95 -11.43 -15.88
C GLY A 301 -8.47 -11.32 -16.22
N MET A 302 -7.77 -10.59 -15.37
CA MET A 302 -6.32 -10.47 -15.43
C MET A 302 -5.66 -11.69 -14.79
N ARG A 303 -4.69 -12.26 -15.49
CA ARG A 303 -3.87 -13.38 -15.02
C ARG A 303 -2.45 -13.26 -15.55
N MET A 304 -1.58 -12.72 -14.73
CA MET A 304 -0.14 -12.66 -15.03
C MET A 304 0.56 -13.77 -14.26
N VAL A 305 1.28 -14.64 -14.97
CA VAL A 305 1.95 -15.85 -14.44
C VAL A 305 3.44 -15.63 -14.38
N ILE A 306 4.01 -15.78 -13.19
CA ILE A 306 5.44 -15.69 -12.90
C ILE A 306 5.90 -17.07 -12.41
N GLU A 307 6.48 -17.90 -13.30
CA GLU A 307 6.95 -19.23 -12.93
C GLU A 307 8.30 -19.16 -12.21
N LEU A 308 8.39 -19.91 -11.12
CA LEU A 308 9.58 -19.98 -10.29
C LEU A 308 10.48 -21.17 -10.66
N ARG A 309 11.76 -21.06 -10.32
CA ARG A 309 12.69 -22.18 -10.38
C ARG A 309 12.31 -23.18 -9.27
N ARG A 310 12.51 -24.47 -9.54
CA ARG A 310 12.28 -25.50 -8.52
C ARG A 310 13.13 -25.22 -7.28
N GLY A 311 12.50 -25.29 -6.10
CA GLY A 311 13.17 -25.08 -4.81
C GLY A 311 13.29 -23.61 -4.37
N GLU A 312 12.80 -22.67 -5.18
CA GLU A 312 12.69 -21.26 -4.74
C GLU A 312 11.52 -21.07 -3.78
N VAL A 313 11.69 -20.16 -2.84
CA VAL A 313 10.64 -19.78 -1.88
C VAL A 313 9.79 -18.67 -2.50
N PRO A 314 8.51 -18.92 -2.83
CA PRO A 314 7.66 -17.95 -3.54
C PRO A 314 7.53 -16.61 -2.82
N GLU A 315 7.44 -16.63 -1.48
CA GLU A 315 7.28 -15.45 -0.64
C GLU A 315 8.48 -14.51 -0.76
N VAL A 316 9.68 -15.05 -0.83
CA VAL A 316 10.91 -14.25 -0.99
C VAL A 316 10.95 -13.58 -2.36
N VAL A 317 10.61 -14.32 -3.41
CA VAL A 317 10.55 -13.77 -4.78
C VAL A 317 9.46 -12.70 -4.87
N MET A 318 8.29 -12.95 -4.29
CA MET A 318 7.16 -12.01 -4.24
C MET A 318 7.54 -10.72 -3.49
N ASN A 319 8.22 -10.84 -2.36
CA ASN A 319 8.69 -9.68 -1.59
C ASN A 319 9.69 -8.83 -2.38
N ASN A 320 10.61 -9.47 -3.10
CA ASN A 320 11.53 -8.79 -4.02
C ASN A 320 10.78 -8.09 -5.17
N LEU A 321 9.75 -8.71 -5.73
CA LEU A 321 8.89 -8.10 -6.74
C LEU A 321 8.18 -6.85 -6.20
N PHE A 322 7.63 -6.90 -4.99
CA PHE A 322 7.01 -5.73 -4.34
C PHE A 322 8.01 -4.60 -4.10
N GLN A 323 9.24 -4.91 -3.74
CA GLN A 323 10.25 -3.89 -3.47
C GLN A 323 10.82 -3.25 -4.74
N GLN A 324 11.02 -4.03 -5.82
CA GLN A 324 11.76 -3.59 -6.99
C GLN A 324 10.88 -3.21 -8.19
N THR A 325 9.58 -3.44 -8.11
CA THR A 325 8.65 -3.23 -9.23
C THR A 325 7.38 -2.49 -8.82
N ALA A 326 6.57 -2.11 -9.82
CA ALA A 326 5.27 -1.50 -9.59
C ALA A 326 4.19 -2.49 -9.10
N MET A 327 4.53 -3.73 -8.75
CA MET A 327 3.63 -4.63 -8.01
C MET A 327 3.28 -4.08 -6.62
N GLN A 328 4.09 -3.21 -6.05
CA GLN A 328 3.72 -2.31 -4.96
C GLN A 328 3.98 -0.88 -5.39
N ASN A 329 2.97 -0.04 -5.30
CA ASN A 329 3.08 1.38 -5.65
C ASN A 329 2.59 2.26 -4.51
N VAL A 330 3.12 3.49 -4.44
CA VAL A 330 2.71 4.48 -3.46
C VAL A 330 1.68 5.40 -4.09
N PHE A 331 0.48 5.46 -3.51
CA PHE A 331 -0.52 6.46 -3.88
C PHE A 331 -0.49 7.59 -2.85
N GLY A 332 -0.03 8.76 -3.30
CA GLY A 332 0.01 9.98 -2.48
C GLY A 332 -1.33 10.68 -2.51
N ILE A 333 -2.11 10.61 -1.45
CA ILE A 333 -3.40 11.30 -1.33
C ILE A 333 -3.17 12.78 -1.09
N ASN A 334 -3.88 13.63 -1.84
CA ASN A 334 -3.89 15.08 -1.69
C ASN A 334 -5.27 15.61 -2.07
N MET A 335 -6.11 15.89 -1.07
CA MET A 335 -7.52 16.21 -1.23
C MET A 335 -7.72 17.70 -1.46
N VAL A 336 -7.24 18.20 -2.60
CA VAL A 336 -7.42 19.60 -3.02
C VAL A 336 -8.57 19.71 -4.01
N ALA A 337 -9.55 20.54 -3.71
CA ALA A 337 -10.69 20.83 -4.60
C ALA A 337 -11.06 22.31 -4.53
N LEU A 338 -11.91 22.75 -5.47
CA LEU A 338 -12.42 24.12 -5.50
C LEU A 338 -13.64 24.24 -4.58
N VAL A 339 -13.55 25.17 -3.62
CA VAL A 339 -14.66 25.58 -2.75
C VAL A 339 -14.97 27.04 -3.04
N GLY A 340 -16.14 27.32 -3.62
CA GLY A 340 -16.48 28.69 -4.02
C GLY A 340 -15.48 29.29 -5.01
N GLY A 341 -14.92 28.50 -5.92
CA GLY A 341 -13.94 28.92 -6.91
C GLY A 341 -12.51 29.10 -6.38
N GLN A 342 -12.25 28.77 -5.11
CA GLN A 342 -10.91 28.83 -4.52
C GLN A 342 -10.37 27.43 -4.19
N PRO A 343 -9.09 27.13 -4.49
CA PRO A 343 -8.49 25.86 -4.14
C PRO A 343 -8.31 25.74 -2.62
N LYS A 344 -8.81 24.65 -2.04
CA LYS A 344 -8.71 24.35 -0.61
C LYS A 344 -8.27 22.90 -0.42
N LEU A 345 -7.39 22.68 0.56
CA LEU A 345 -7.09 21.35 1.07
C LEU A 345 -8.19 20.98 2.06
N LEU A 346 -8.85 19.84 1.85
CA LEU A 346 -10.03 19.41 2.59
C LEU A 346 -9.76 18.10 3.31
N ASN A 347 -10.34 17.93 4.47
CA ASN A 347 -10.47 16.63 5.14
C ASN A 347 -11.72 15.90 4.63
N ILE A 348 -11.91 14.64 5.01
CA ILE A 348 -13.02 13.82 4.50
C ILE A 348 -14.38 14.38 4.91
N LYS A 349 -14.51 14.89 6.14
CA LYS A 349 -15.75 15.47 6.65
C LYS A 349 -16.13 16.74 5.89
N GLU A 350 -15.18 17.64 5.63
CA GLU A 350 -15.42 18.87 4.86
C GLU A 350 -15.89 18.57 3.43
N VAL A 351 -15.41 17.49 2.81
CA VAL A 351 -15.88 17.07 1.47
C VAL A 351 -17.33 16.59 1.52
N LEU A 352 -17.68 15.77 2.49
CA LEU A 352 -19.05 15.29 2.67
C LEU A 352 -20.03 16.43 3.03
N GLU A 353 -19.62 17.35 3.91
CA GLU A 353 -20.40 18.54 4.25
C GLU A 353 -20.67 19.44 3.05
N ALA A 354 -19.66 19.65 2.20
CA ALA A 354 -19.82 20.43 0.96
C ALA A 354 -20.80 19.78 -0.01
N PHE A 355 -20.77 18.46 -0.14
CA PHE A 355 -21.74 17.70 -0.94
C PHE A 355 -23.15 17.80 -0.37
N ILE A 356 -23.35 17.61 0.95
CA ILE A 356 -24.64 17.74 1.63
C ILE A 356 -25.18 19.15 1.43
N GLY A 357 -24.34 20.17 1.63
CA GLY A 357 -24.71 21.56 1.39
C GLY A 357 -25.20 21.80 -0.03
N HIS A 358 -24.50 21.26 -1.02
CA HIS A 358 -24.92 21.34 -2.42
C HIS A 358 -26.24 20.62 -2.67
N ARG A 359 -26.45 19.43 -2.10
CA ARG A 359 -27.73 18.71 -2.23
C ARG A 359 -28.88 19.49 -1.62
N ARG A 360 -28.67 20.12 -0.46
CA ARG A 360 -29.68 20.98 0.13
C ARG A 360 -30.09 22.13 -0.78
N GLU A 361 -29.15 22.82 -1.41
CA GLU A 361 -29.42 23.87 -2.38
C GLU A 361 -30.18 23.36 -3.59
N VAL A 362 -29.72 22.26 -4.20
CA VAL A 362 -30.35 21.65 -5.38
C VAL A 362 -31.80 21.22 -5.08
N VAL A 363 -32.04 20.52 -3.99
CA VAL A 363 -33.39 20.07 -3.63
C VAL A 363 -34.28 21.26 -3.32
N THR A 364 -33.76 22.28 -2.62
CA THR A 364 -34.53 23.50 -2.35
C THR A 364 -34.94 24.21 -3.65
N ARG A 365 -34.00 24.45 -4.56
CA ARG A 365 -34.25 25.11 -5.86
C ARG A 365 -35.20 24.30 -6.73
N ARG A 366 -35.03 22.97 -6.78
CA ARG A 366 -35.94 22.06 -7.48
C ARG A 366 -37.36 22.17 -6.90
N THR A 367 -37.48 22.11 -5.59
CA THR A 367 -38.78 22.18 -4.90
C THR A 367 -39.46 23.53 -5.15
N MET A 368 -38.72 24.64 -5.16
CA MET A 368 -39.27 25.95 -5.55
C MET A 368 -39.77 25.98 -6.99
N PHE A 369 -38.99 25.39 -7.93
CA PHE A 369 -39.40 25.29 -9.32
C PHE A 369 -40.68 24.43 -9.49
N ASP A 370 -40.69 23.24 -8.84
CA ASP A 370 -41.83 22.35 -8.91
C ASP A 370 -43.07 22.96 -8.23
N LEU A 371 -42.90 23.71 -7.13
CA LEU A 371 -43.97 24.43 -6.44
C LEU A 371 -44.58 25.50 -7.37
N ARG A 372 -43.75 26.29 -8.04
CA ARG A 372 -44.20 27.30 -9.00
C ARG A 372 -45.01 26.63 -10.10
N LYS A 373 -44.53 25.57 -10.71
CA LYS A 373 -45.23 24.80 -11.75
C LYS A 373 -46.52 24.15 -11.25
N ALA A 374 -46.53 23.63 -10.04
CA ALA A 374 -47.72 23.05 -9.42
C ALA A 374 -48.79 24.10 -9.14
N ARG A 375 -48.41 25.29 -8.64
CA ARG A 375 -49.29 26.41 -8.43
C ARG A 375 -49.87 26.95 -9.73
N ASP A 376 -49.04 27.12 -10.77
CA ASP A 376 -49.52 27.51 -12.10
C ASP A 376 -50.56 26.53 -12.66
N ARG A 377 -50.32 25.22 -12.49
CA ARG A 377 -51.23 24.19 -12.93
C ARG A 377 -52.54 24.17 -12.09
N ALA A 378 -52.43 24.31 -10.77
CA ALA A 378 -53.57 24.41 -9.87
C ALA A 378 -54.46 25.60 -10.23
N HIS A 379 -53.84 26.75 -10.48
CA HIS A 379 -54.56 27.94 -10.90
C HIS A 379 -55.34 27.75 -12.22
N VAL A 380 -54.75 27.09 -13.22
CA VAL A 380 -55.47 26.74 -14.45
C VAL A 380 -56.65 25.82 -14.17
N LEU A 381 -56.48 24.79 -13.33
CA LEU A 381 -57.55 23.82 -12.96
C LEU A 381 -58.69 24.50 -12.19
N GLU A 382 -58.37 25.46 -11.32
CA GLU A 382 -59.38 26.31 -10.67
C GLU A 382 -60.27 27.02 -11.68
N GLY A 383 -59.65 27.72 -12.65
CA GLY A 383 -60.39 28.38 -13.69
C GLY A 383 -61.25 27.47 -14.56
N LEU A 384 -60.73 26.25 -14.88
CA LEU A 384 -61.50 25.26 -15.62
C LEU A 384 -62.68 24.72 -14.79
N THR A 385 -62.51 24.53 -13.49
CA THR A 385 -63.56 24.07 -12.59
C THR A 385 -64.66 25.15 -12.42
N VAL A 386 -64.29 26.43 -12.31
CA VAL A 386 -65.22 27.56 -12.35
C VAL A 386 -65.95 27.61 -13.66
N ALA A 387 -65.30 27.37 -14.81
CA ALA A 387 -65.91 27.34 -16.10
C ALA A 387 -66.97 26.24 -16.23
N LEU A 388 -66.72 25.05 -15.69
CA LEU A 388 -67.65 23.94 -15.70
C LEU A 388 -68.89 24.22 -14.84
N ALA A 389 -68.76 24.93 -13.72
CA ALA A 389 -69.86 25.36 -12.85
C ALA A 389 -70.72 26.42 -13.52
N ASN A 390 -70.15 27.24 -14.44
CA ASN A 390 -70.89 28.33 -15.14
C ASN A 390 -70.99 28.11 -16.65
N LEU A 391 -71.06 26.86 -17.08
CA LEU A 391 -70.86 26.44 -18.46
C LEU A 391 -71.77 27.16 -19.45
N ASP A 392 -73.09 27.22 -19.17
CA ASP A 392 -74.09 27.77 -20.06
C ASP A 392 -73.89 29.27 -20.27
N GLU A 393 -73.63 29.98 -19.17
CA GLU A 393 -73.39 31.45 -19.22
C GLU A 393 -72.08 31.79 -19.99
N MET A 394 -71.01 30.97 -19.77
CA MET A 394 -69.75 31.18 -20.47
C MET A 394 -69.84 30.90 -21.96
N ILE A 395 -70.56 29.88 -22.36
CA ILE A 395 -70.81 29.54 -23.75
C ILE A 395 -71.62 30.69 -24.44
N GLU A 396 -72.67 31.20 -23.81
CA GLU A 396 -73.42 32.35 -24.33
C GLU A 396 -72.53 33.59 -24.49
N LEU A 397 -71.72 33.93 -23.48
CA LEU A 397 -70.79 35.05 -23.55
C LEU A 397 -69.80 34.90 -24.70
N ILE A 398 -69.17 33.71 -24.86
CA ILE A 398 -68.22 33.40 -25.92
C ILE A 398 -68.88 33.55 -27.30
N LYS A 399 -70.11 33.03 -27.49
CA LYS A 399 -70.87 33.12 -28.73
C LYS A 399 -71.26 34.56 -29.07
N ALA A 400 -71.52 35.41 -28.07
CA ALA A 400 -71.87 36.78 -28.20
C ALA A 400 -70.68 37.76 -28.42
N SER A 401 -69.45 37.23 -28.31
CA SER A 401 -68.22 38.01 -28.47
C SER A 401 -67.74 37.99 -29.92
N PRO A 402 -67.38 39.18 -30.51
CA PRO A 402 -66.97 39.27 -31.90
C PRO A 402 -65.64 38.59 -32.21
N THR A 403 -64.69 38.60 -31.24
CA THR A 403 -63.36 37.99 -31.41
C THR A 403 -62.97 37.20 -30.16
N PRO A 404 -62.05 36.26 -30.27
CA PRO A 404 -61.51 35.55 -29.10
C PRO A 404 -60.87 36.47 -28.07
N ALA A 405 -60.30 37.62 -28.51
CA ALA A 405 -59.72 38.59 -27.59
C ALA A 405 -60.81 39.30 -26.76
N ASP A 406 -61.95 39.68 -27.39
CA ASP A 406 -63.08 40.28 -26.71
C ASP A 406 -63.76 39.26 -25.74
N ALA A 407 -63.79 37.97 -26.12
CA ALA A 407 -64.30 36.92 -25.24
C ALA A 407 -63.42 36.77 -24.02
N LYS A 408 -62.09 36.81 -24.20
CA LYS A 408 -61.12 36.72 -23.10
C LYS A 408 -61.29 37.88 -22.12
N GLU A 409 -61.39 39.13 -22.62
CA GLU A 409 -61.53 40.33 -21.81
C GLU A 409 -62.82 40.27 -20.98
N ARG A 410 -63.95 39.93 -21.60
CA ARG A 410 -65.24 39.80 -20.90
C ARG A 410 -65.25 38.66 -19.86
N LEU A 411 -64.54 37.54 -20.14
CA LEU A 411 -64.41 36.45 -19.17
C LEU A 411 -63.66 36.92 -17.92
N VAL A 412 -62.62 37.77 -18.10
CA VAL A 412 -61.80 38.28 -17.00
C VAL A 412 -62.52 39.41 -16.24
N GLU A 413 -63.31 40.29 -16.90
CA GLU A 413 -64.02 41.41 -16.27
C GLU A 413 -65.19 40.96 -15.36
N ARG A 414 -65.78 39.81 -15.67
CA ARG A 414 -66.93 39.29 -14.94
C ARG A 414 -66.55 38.40 -13.78
N ARG A 415 -67.28 38.52 -12.65
CA ARG A 415 -67.20 37.56 -11.56
C ARG A 415 -68.12 36.41 -11.77
N TRP A 416 -67.64 35.22 -11.47
CA TRP A 416 -68.29 33.95 -11.74
C TRP A 416 -68.67 33.25 -10.42
N ASP A 417 -69.70 32.42 -10.42
CA ASP A 417 -69.96 31.58 -9.27
C ASP A 417 -68.78 30.62 -9.03
N ALA A 418 -68.22 30.62 -7.83
CA ALA A 418 -67.06 29.83 -7.50
C ALA A 418 -67.38 28.32 -7.41
N GLY A 419 -68.68 27.95 -7.28
CA GLY A 419 -69.11 26.53 -7.22
C GLY A 419 -68.32 25.65 -6.26
N LEU A 420 -67.86 24.51 -6.75
CA LEU A 420 -67.03 23.58 -5.97
C LEU A 420 -65.67 24.13 -5.55
N VAL A 421 -65.12 25.08 -6.31
CA VAL A 421 -63.79 25.68 -6.03
C VAL A 421 -63.80 26.42 -4.70
N ALA A 422 -64.89 27.06 -4.30
CA ALA A 422 -65.03 27.73 -3.01
C ALA A 422 -64.88 26.73 -1.83
N ALA A 423 -65.44 25.55 -1.95
CA ALA A 423 -65.34 24.49 -0.97
C ALA A 423 -63.91 23.91 -0.92
N MET A 424 -63.30 23.70 -2.08
CA MET A 424 -61.93 23.15 -2.22
C MET A 424 -60.90 24.12 -1.67
N LEU A 425 -60.97 25.41 -1.99
CA LEU A 425 -60.09 26.43 -1.47
C LEU A 425 -60.29 26.66 0.06
N SER A 426 -61.48 26.50 0.57
CA SER A 426 -61.74 26.60 2.01
C SER A 426 -61.13 25.46 2.81
N GLN A 427 -61.03 24.28 2.24
CA GLN A 427 -60.37 23.10 2.85
C GLN A 427 -58.85 23.14 2.77
N GLY A 428 -58.30 23.74 1.71
CA GLY A 428 -56.85 23.76 1.44
C GLY A 428 -56.12 25.04 1.81
N GLY A 429 -56.87 26.16 2.04
CA GLY A 429 -56.29 27.48 2.15
C GLY A 429 -56.11 28.11 0.75
N ALA A 430 -56.79 29.22 0.47
CA ALA A 430 -56.78 29.90 -0.87
C ALA A 430 -55.35 30.40 -1.24
N GLU A 431 -54.44 30.56 -0.27
CA GLU A 431 -53.07 31.03 -0.47
C GLU A 431 -52.12 29.88 -0.89
N VAL A 432 -52.47 28.61 -0.65
CA VAL A 432 -51.61 27.46 -0.90
C VAL A 432 -51.45 27.22 -2.40
N SER A 433 -52.52 27.30 -3.18
CA SER A 433 -52.55 27.08 -4.62
C SER A 433 -52.28 28.35 -5.46
N ARG A 434 -52.22 29.52 -4.83
CA ARG A 434 -52.07 30.80 -5.51
C ARG A 434 -50.66 30.96 -6.09
N PRO A 435 -50.49 31.26 -7.43
CA PRO A 435 -49.21 31.68 -7.98
C PRO A 435 -48.68 32.94 -7.30
N GLU A 436 -47.35 33.04 -7.11
CA GLU A 436 -46.73 34.18 -6.41
C GLU A 436 -46.88 35.51 -7.15
N ASP A 437 -46.87 35.45 -8.48
CA ASP A 437 -46.96 36.64 -9.36
C ASP A 437 -48.40 37.02 -9.72
N LEU A 438 -49.42 36.34 -9.12
CA LEU A 438 -50.81 36.62 -9.45
C LEU A 438 -51.30 37.87 -8.76
N GLU A 439 -51.77 38.85 -9.50
CA GLU A 439 -52.34 40.08 -8.96
C GLU A 439 -53.54 39.80 -8.04
N ASP A 440 -53.67 40.58 -6.95
CA ASP A 440 -54.74 40.41 -5.96
C ASP A 440 -56.15 40.54 -6.50
N LEU A 441 -56.31 41.13 -7.70
CA LEU A 441 -57.56 41.24 -8.39
C LEU A 441 -58.20 39.92 -8.77
N TYR A 442 -57.37 38.85 -9.06
CA TYR A 442 -57.81 37.57 -9.56
C TYR A 442 -57.98 36.53 -8.42
N GLY A 443 -58.79 35.51 -8.64
CA GLY A 443 -59.01 34.41 -7.70
C GLY A 443 -60.36 34.51 -6.95
N LEU A 444 -60.45 33.88 -5.79
CA LEU A 444 -61.68 33.81 -5.00
C LEU A 444 -61.86 35.09 -4.18
N HIS A 445 -63.00 35.74 -4.35
CA HIS A 445 -63.46 36.90 -3.58
C HIS A 445 -64.75 36.59 -2.83
N LYS A 446 -65.21 37.49 -1.96
CA LYS A 446 -66.44 37.34 -1.22
C LYS A 446 -67.66 37.26 -2.15
N ASP A 447 -67.61 37.88 -3.31
CA ASP A 447 -68.74 38.04 -4.26
C ASP A 447 -68.58 37.12 -5.50
N GLY A 448 -67.69 36.14 -5.45
CA GLY A 448 -67.47 35.20 -6.56
C GLY A 448 -66.00 35.06 -6.96
N TYR A 449 -65.73 34.38 -8.03
CA TYR A 449 -64.38 34.07 -8.52
C TYR A 449 -64.04 34.98 -9.71
N GLN A 450 -62.91 35.66 -9.69
CA GLN A 450 -62.43 36.49 -10.80
C GLN A 450 -61.38 35.72 -11.61
N LEU A 451 -61.64 35.44 -12.85
CA LEU A 451 -60.71 34.72 -13.72
C LEU A 451 -59.51 35.55 -14.07
N SER A 452 -58.31 34.95 -14.07
CA SER A 452 -57.13 35.59 -14.64
C SER A 452 -57.10 35.47 -16.18
N PRO A 453 -56.30 36.34 -16.86
CA PRO A 453 -56.11 36.25 -18.31
C PRO A 453 -55.60 34.88 -18.78
N VAL A 454 -54.77 34.16 -17.95
CA VAL A 454 -54.30 32.82 -18.24
C VAL A 454 -55.43 31.81 -18.14
N GLN A 455 -56.25 31.85 -17.10
CA GLN A 455 -57.42 31.00 -16.95
C GLN A 455 -58.42 31.20 -18.10
N ALA A 456 -58.71 32.45 -18.42
CA ALA A 456 -59.63 32.79 -19.55
C ALA A 456 -59.08 32.22 -20.87
N GLN A 457 -57.79 32.26 -21.12
CA GLN A 457 -57.18 31.70 -22.32
C GLN A 457 -57.31 30.18 -22.37
N GLU A 458 -57.10 29.51 -21.25
CA GLU A 458 -57.23 28.05 -21.17
C GLU A 458 -58.70 27.59 -21.28
N ILE A 459 -59.66 28.37 -20.78
CA ILE A 459 -61.09 28.13 -21.00
C ILE A 459 -61.44 28.22 -22.48
N LEU A 460 -60.92 29.24 -23.19
CA LEU A 460 -61.15 29.36 -24.64
C LEU A 460 -60.50 28.27 -25.48
N ASN A 461 -59.40 27.70 -24.99
CA ASN A 461 -58.67 26.57 -25.60
C ASN A 461 -59.31 25.22 -25.28
N MET A 462 -60.32 25.17 -24.36
CA MET A 462 -60.96 23.94 -23.90
C MET A 462 -61.69 23.23 -25.02
N ARG A 463 -61.39 21.93 -25.17
CA ARG A 463 -62.03 21.10 -26.19
C ARG A 463 -63.41 20.59 -25.70
N LEU A 464 -64.36 20.51 -26.55
CA LEU A 464 -65.78 20.15 -26.22
C LEU A 464 -65.94 18.80 -25.50
N HIS A 465 -65.02 17.84 -25.75
CA HIS A 465 -65.09 16.52 -25.06
C HIS A 465 -64.78 16.65 -23.54
N ARG A 466 -64.11 17.70 -23.08
CA ARG A 466 -63.84 17.91 -21.65
C ARG A 466 -65.07 18.42 -20.88
N LEU A 467 -66.16 18.66 -21.55
CA LEU A 467 -67.44 19.07 -20.93
C LEU A 467 -68.26 17.92 -20.39
N THR A 468 -67.81 16.66 -20.55
CA THR A 468 -68.55 15.50 -20.06
C THR A 468 -68.41 15.34 -18.56
N GLY A 469 -69.39 14.74 -17.85
CA GLY A 469 -69.31 14.51 -16.39
C GLY A 469 -68.09 13.70 -15.95
N LEU A 470 -67.67 12.72 -16.70
CA LEU A 470 -66.48 11.93 -16.45
C LEU A 470 -65.18 12.79 -16.48
N GLU A 471 -65.13 13.78 -17.34
CA GLU A 471 -63.95 14.67 -17.40
C GLU A 471 -63.97 15.69 -16.26
N GLN A 472 -65.15 16.08 -15.75
CA GLN A 472 -65.27 16.92 -14.56
C GLN A 472 -64.70 16.23 -13.33
N GLU A 473 -65.03 14.93 -13.13
CA GLU A 473 -64.48 14.13 -12.03
C GLU A 473 -62.96 13.97 -12.11
N LYS A 474 -62.41 13.82 -13.34
CA LYS A 474 -60.97 13.75 -13.53
C LYS A 474 -60.27 15.04 -13.21
N LEU A 475 -60.83 16.20 -13.60
CA LEU A 475 -60.27 17.52 -13.29
C LEU A 475 -60.25 17.81 -11.80
N THR A 476 -61.32 17.41 -11.11
CA THR A 476 -61.40 17.56 -9.64
C THR A 476 -60.35 16.72 -8.96
N LYS A 477 -60.19 15.46 -9.40
CA LYS A 477 -59.19 14.58 -8.86
C LYS A 477 -57.76 15.06 -9.13
N GLU A 478 -57.48 15.53 -10.37
CA GLU A 478 -56.18 16.12 -10.74
C GLU A 478 -55.86 17.33 -9.83
N TYR A 479 -56.85 18.16 -9.55
CA TYR A 479 -56.70 19.31 -8.68
C TYR A 479 -56.37 18.92 -7.24
N GLU A 480 -57.06 17.92 -6.68
CA GLU A 480 -56.78 17.37 -5.34
C GLU A 480 -55.36 16.79 -5.25
N GLU A 481 -54.91 16.01 -6.26
CA GLU A 481 -53.56 15.46 -6.34
C GLU A 481 -52.49 16.56 -6.40
N ILE A 482 -52.77 17.66 -7.16
CA ILE A 482 -51.84 18.79 -7.22
C ILE A 482 -51.79 19.56 -5.90
N LEU A 483 -52.93 19.76 -5.22
CA LEU A 483 -52.96 20.38 -3.90
C LEU A 483 -52.16 19.60 -2.87
N GLU A 484 -52.23 18.26 -2.89
CA GLU A 484 -51.42 17.41 -2.03
C GLU A 484 -49.92 17.55 -2.36
N THR A 485 -49.60 17.61 -3.65
CA THR A 485 -48.19 17.88 -4.11
C THR A 485 -47.72 19.24 -3.63
N VAL A 486 -48.53 20.29 -3.76
CA VAL A 486 -48.19 21.65 -3.27
C VAL A 486 -47.97 21.66 -1.75
N ARG A 487 -48.79 20.96 -0.97
CA ARG A 487 -48.60 20.84 0.48
C ARG A 487 -47.29 20.17 0.83
N GLU A 488 -46.93 19.05 0.16
CA GLU A 488 -45.68 18.36 0.39
C GLU A 488 -44.46 19.22 -0.03
N LEU A 489 -44.52 19.90 -1.16
CA LEU A 489 -43.47 20.84 -1.59
C LEU A 489 -43.29 22.00 -0.60
N LEU A 490 -44.40 22.57 -0.08
CA LEU A 490 -44.31 23.58 0.97
C LEU A 490 -43.73 23.05 2.27
N ARG A 491 -44.07 21.80 2.63
CA ARG A 491 -43.50 21.14 3.80
C ARG A 491 -41.99 20.98 3.67
N ILE A 492 -41.51 20.50 2.50
CA ILE A 492 -40.06 20.38 2.24
C ILE A 492 -39.34 21.72 2.38
N LEU A 493 -39.96 22.84 1.93
CA LEU A 493 -39.35 24.19 2.01
C LEU A 493 -39.40 24.77 3.42
N SER A 494 -40.40 24.44 4.22
CA SER A 494 -40.58 25.01 5.56
C SER A 494 -39.94 24.19 6.69
N ASP A 495 -39.71 22.92 6.48
CA ASP A 495 -39.16 21.97 7.45
C ASP A 495 -37.76 21.47 7.04
N PRO A 496 -36.70 21.95 7.69
CA PRO A 496 -35.33 21.50 7.39
C PRO A 496 -35.11 19.99 7.58
N GLU A 497 -35.85 19.35 8.52
CA GLU A 497 -35.74 17.91 8.74
C GLU A 497 -36.33 17.14 7.57
N ARG A 498 -37.48 17.56 7.04
CA ARG A 498 -38.09 16.96 5.87
C ARG A 498 -37.22 17.11 4.61
N LEU A 499 -36.56 18.25 4.47
CA LEU A 499 -35.58 18.46 3.38
C LEU A 499 -34.42 17.44 3.46
N LEU A 500 -33.88 17.23 4.64
CA LEU A 500 -32.81 16.23 4.86
C LEU A 500 -33.31 14.80 4.65
N GLU A 501 -34.55 14.50 5.04
CA GLU A 501 -35.17 13.21 4.81
C GLU A 501 -35.30 12.91 3.31
N VAL A 502 -35.71 13.88 2.49
CA VAL A 502 -35.75 13.73 1.04
C VAL A 502 -34.37 13.44 0.44
N ILE A 503 -33.33 14.15 0.92
CA ILE A 503 -31.95 13.90 0.50
C ILE A 503 -31.52 12.49 0.88
N ARG A 504 -31.86 12.03 2.07
CA ARG A 504 -31.55 10.67 2.53
C ARG A 504 -32.27 9.62 1.67
N GLU A 505 -33.55 9.78 1.41
CA GLU A 505 -34.34 8.87 0.55
C GLU A 505 -33.72 8.76 -0.85
N GLU A 506 -33.27 9.88 -1.43
CA GLU A 506 -32.59 9.89 -2.74
C GLU A 506 -31.25 9.18 -2.70
N LEU A 507 -30.44 9.39 -1.65
CA LEU A 507 -29.15 8.73 -1.47
C LEU A 507 -29.32 7.22 -1.26
N GLU A 508 -30.32 6.80 -0.48
CA GLU A 508 -30.64 5.39 -0.27
C GLU A 508 -31.03 4.71 -1.59
N ALA A 509 -31.82 5.37 -2.42
CA ALA A 509 -32.18 4.86 -3.75
C ALA A 509 -30.96 4.71 -4.67
N ILE A 510 -30.04 5.68 -4.66
CA ILE A 510 -28.79 5.58 -5.40
C ILE A 510 -27.92 4.43 -4.89
N ARG A 511 -27.83 4.25 -3.57
CA ARG A 511 -27.07 3.13 -2.97
C ARG A 511 -27.66 1.78 -3.35
N GLU A 512 -28.99 1.64 -3.33
CA GLU A 512 -29.67 0.39 -3.68
C GLU A 512 -29.51 0.05 -5.17
N GLU A 513 -29.57 1.05 -6.04
CA GLU A 513 -29.53 0.84 -7.49
C GLU A 513 -28.10 0.65 -8.05
N TYR A 514 -27.10 1.34 -7.50
CA TYR A 514 -25.73 1.41 -8.06
C TYR A 514 -24.65 0.87 -7.13
N GLY A 515 -24.98 0.53 -5.88
CA GLY A 515 -24.02 -0.04 -4.94
C GLY A 515 -23.51 -1.39 -5.41
N ASP A 516 -22.22 -1.61 -5.29
CA ASP A 516 -21.54 -2.88 -5.57
C ASP A 516 -20.58 -3.23 -4.41
N GLU A 517 -19.90 -4.36 -4.49
CA GLU A 517 -18.96 -4.78 -3.47
C GLU A 517 -17.62 -4.07 -3.60
N ARG A 518 -16.99 -3.81 -2.45
CA ARG A 518 -15.62 -3.30 -2.38
C ARG A 518 -14.64 -4.20 -3.14
N ARG A 519 -13.76 -3.61 -3.93
CA ARG A 519 -12.75 -4.31 -4.72
C ARG A 519 -11.40 -4.39 -4.03
N SER A 520 -10.99 -3.29 -3.39
CA SER A 520 -9.69 -3.20 -2.72
C SER A 520 -9.74 -3.73 -1.28
N LEU A 521 -8.83 -4.64 -0.92
CA LEU A 521 -8.67 -5.11 0.45
C LEU A 521 -7.83 -4.12 1.25
N ILE A 522 -8.22 -3.83 2.50
CA ILE A 522 -7.46 -2.97 3.42
C ILE A 522 -6.87 -3.83 4.53
N LEU A 523 -5.54 -3.85 4.66
CA LEU A 523 -4.85 -4.44 5.80
C LEU A 523 -4.64 -3.38 6.87
N GLN A 524 -5.02 -3.68 8.12
CA GLN A 524 -4.92 -2.72 9.22
C GLN A 524 -3.46 -2.42 9.56
N ASP A 525 -2.64 -3.46 9.71
CA ASP A 525 -1.22 -3.34 10.00
C ASP A 525 -0.42 -3.33 8.69
N ARG A 526 0.57 -2.45 8.64
CA ARG A 526 1.49 -2.41 7.52
C ARG A 526 2.50 -3.55 7.65
N LEU A 527 2.50 -4.44 6.69
CA LEU A 527 3.54 -5.45 6.54
C LEU A 527 4.77 -4.78 5.90
N ASP A 528 5.67 -4.24 6.74
CA ASP A 528 6.94 -3.70 6.26
C ASP A 528 7.87 -4.84 5.88
N LEU A 529 8.39 -4.81 4.66
CA LEU A 529 9.40 -5.76 4.21
C LEU A 529 10.74 -5.41 4.85
N SER A 530 11.25 -6.31 5.68
CA SER A 530 12.62 -6.24 6.19
C SER A 530 13.60 -6.73 5.13
N LEU A 531 14.89 -6.44 5.29
CA LEU A 531 15.92 -7.02 4.42
C LEU A 531 15.95 -8.55 4.52
N GLU A 532 15.56 -9.09 5.66
CA GLU A 532 15.48 -10.54 5.89
C GLU A 532 14.41 -11.19 5.02
N ASP A 533 13.24 -10.56 4.88
CA ASP A 533 12.12 -11.05 4.05
C ASP A 533 12.45 -11.11 2.54
N LEU A 534 13.57 -10.51 2.15
CA LEU A 534 14.06 -10.48 0.75
C LEU A 534 15.10 -11.55 0.46
N ILE A 535 15.54 -12.29 1.48
CA ILE A 535 16.64 -13.24 1.40
C ILE A 535 16.11 -14.62 1.75
N THR A 536 16.41 -15.58 0.89
CA THR A 536 16.03 -16.97 1.13
C THR A 536 16.73 -17.50 2.38
N GLU A 537 15.97 -18.12 3.26
CA GLU A 537 16.50 -18.81 4.44
C GLU A 537 17.15 -20.13 3.98
N GLU A 538 18.47 -20.18 4.01
CA GLU A 538 19.26 -21.36 3.66
C GLU A 538 20.47 -21.48 4.56
N ASP A 539 20.96 -22.72 4.75
CA ASP A 539 22.18 -22.96 5.48
C ASP A 539 23.39 -22.76 4.54
N VAL A 540 24.36 -22.04 5.02
CA VAL A 540 25.57 -21.69 4.30
C VAL A 540 26.81 -22.02 5.11
N VAL A 541 27.90 -22.41 4.42
CA VAL A 541 29.20 -22.57 5.05
C VAL A 541 29.91 -21.23 5.08
N VAL A 542 30.21 -20.77 6.28
CA VAL A 542 30.98 -19.54 6.52
C VAL A 542 32.44 -19.92 6.76
N THR A 543 33.33 -19.28 6.03
CA THR A 543 34.78 -19.46 6.22
C THR A 543 35.44 -18.13 6.57
N ILE A 544 36.28 -18.16 7.60
CA ILE A 544 37.13 -17.02 8.01
C ILE A 544 38.58 -17.46 7.95
N SER A 545 39.40 -16.73 7.19
CA SER A 545 40.82 -17.01 7.12
C SER A 545 41.61 -16.32 8.25
N HIS A 546 42.84 -16.81 8.53
CA HIS A 546 43.74 -16.19 9.51
C HIS A 546 44.07 -14.73 9.14
N GLY A 547 44.13 -14.42 7.86
CA GLY A 547 44.28 -13.05 7.35
C GLY A 547 43.04 -12.17 7.47
N GLY A 548 41.95 -12.71 8.07
CA GLY A 548 40.69 -11.97 8.31
C GLY A 548 39.80 -11.82 7.08
N TYR A 549 39.91 -12.68 6.07
CA TYR A 549 38.98 -12.73 4.94
C TYR A 549 37.80 -13.64 5.26
N VAL A 550 36.59 -13.17 4.98
CA VAL A 550 35.34 -13.89 5.22
C VAL A 550 34.54 -14.06 3.94
N LYS A 551 33.89 -15.20 3.81
CA LYS A 551 32.95 -15.53 2.74
C LYS A 551 31.92 -16.55 3.19
N SER A 552 30.77 -16.55 2.51
CA SER A 552 29.75 -17.59 2.62
C SER A 552 29.64 -18.38 1.30
N GLN A 553 29.21 -19.63 1.40
CA GLN A 553 28.98 -20.55 0.28
C GLN A 553 27.79 -21.44 0.60
N THR A 554 26.96 -21.74 -0.39
CA THR A 554 25.84 -22.67 -0.23
C THR A 554 26.33 -24.09 0.05
N LEU A 555 25.62 -24.83 0.89
CA LEU A 555 25.94 -26.22 1.25
C LEU A 555 26.05 -27.15 0.05
N ASP A 556 25.18 -26.99 -0.94
CA ASP A 556 25.19 -27.81 -2.19
C ASP A 556 26.54 -27.83 -2.92
N ARG A 557 27.35 -26.80 -2.77
CA ARG A 557 28.70 -26.74 -3.34
C ARG A 557 29.76 -27.47 -2.54
N TYR A 558 29.44 -27.91 -1.34
CA TYR A 558 30.31 -28.63 -0.41
C TYR A 558 30.07 -30.13 -0.38
N GLN A 559 29.25 -30.69 -1.27
CA GLN A 559 28.94 -32.12 -1.29
C GLN A 559 30.18 -33.00 -1.19
N ALA A 560 30.10 -33.93 -0.28
CA ALA A 560 31.16 -34.91 0.04
C ALA A 560 31.60 -35.71 -1.20
N GLN A 561 32.89 -35.80 -1.45
CA GLN A 561 33.42 -36.73 -2.43
C GLN A 561 33.55 -38.11 -1.79
N ARG A 562 33.03 -39.15 -2.51
CA ARG A 562 33.17 -40.57 -2.12
C ARG A 562 34.61 -40.94 -1.78
N ARG A 563 34.80 -41.87 -0.85
CA ARG A 563 36.08 -42.42 -0.36
C ARG A 563 37.06 -42.60 -1.55
N GLY A 564 38.27 -41.99 -1.44
CA GLY A 564 39.37 -42.17 -2.41
C GLY A 564 39.57 -40.98 -3.38
N GLY A 565 38.79 -39.88 -3.29
CA GLY A 565 38.99 -38.65 -4.05
C GLY A 565 40.12 -37.78 -3.47
N LYS A 566 40.93 -37.14 -4.35
CA LYS A 566 41.81 -36.04 -3.93
C LYS A 566 40.96 -34.91 -3.42
N GLY A 567 41.09 -34.53 -2.13
CA GLY A 567 40.36 -33.40 -1.53
C GLY A 567 40.44 -32.15 -2.36
N LYS A 568 39.33 -31.43 -2.52
CA LYS A 568 39.34 -30.11 -3.13
C LYS A 568 39.92 -29.11 -2.14
N LYS A 569 40.86 -28.26 -2.58
CA LYS A 569 41.33 -27.14 -1.75
C LYS A 569 40.19 -26.17 -1.51
N ALA A 570 39.83 -25.94 -0.26
CA ALA A 570 38.74 -25.11 0.13
C ALA A 570 38.88 -23.63 -0.27
N THR A 571 40.07 -23.18 -0.60
CA THR A 571 40.35 -21.80 -1.06
C THR A 571 41.73 -21.75 -1.70
N LYS A 572 41.93 -20.95 -2.79
CA LYS A 572 43.28 -20.50 -3.16
C LYS A 572 43.66 -19.38 -2.21
N VAL A 573 44.45 -19.71 -1.23
CA VAL A 573 45.07 -18.75 -0.29
C VAL A 573 46.45 -18.39 -0.80
N LYS A 574 46.92 -17.17 -0.57
CA LYS A 574 48.34 -16.85 -0.71
C LYS A 574 49.12 -17.78 0.23
N GLU A 575 50.36 -18.09 -0.12
CA GLU A 575 51.23 -19.04 0.59
C GLU A 575 51.35 -18.87 2.12
N GLU A 576 50.77 -17.81 2.69
CA GLU A 576 50.82 -17.43 4.13
C GLU A 576 49.43 -17.32 4.82
N ASP A 577 48.31 -17.59 4.19
CA ASP A 577 46.97 -17.49 4.78
C ASP A 577 46.24 -18.85 4.76
N PHE A 578 45.50 -19.17 5.80
CA PHE A 578 44.75 -20.47 5.96
C PHE A 578 43.37 -20.21 6.55
N ILE A 579 42.45 -21.16 6.41
CA ILE A 579 41.15 -21.11 7.03
C ILE A 579 41.31 -21.32 8.53
N ASP A 580 40.99 -20.25 9.32
CA ASP A 580 41.04 -20.28 10.77
C ASP A 580 39.73 -20.78 11.38
N LYS A 581 38.58 -20.42 10.79
CA LYS A 581 37.27 -20.83 11.23
C LYS A 581 36.38 -21.24 10.05
N LEU A 582 35.68 -22.34 10.25
CA LEU A 582 34.69 -22.86 9.35
C LEU A 582 33.48 -23.34 10.20
N PHE A 583 32.28 -22.88 9.86
CA PHE A 583 31.06 -23.30 10.52
C PHE A 583 29.87 -23.17 9.58
N VAL A 584 28.83 -23.92 9.85
CA VAL A 584 27.54 -23.81 9.17
C VAL A 584 26.68 -22.80 9.94
N ALA A 585 26.02 -21.91 9.23
CA ALA A 585 25.10 -20.94 9.79
C ALA A 585 23.96 -20.69 8.79
N ASN A 586 22.78 -20.35 9.30
CA ASN A 586 21.68 -19.97 8.46
C ASN A 586 21.86 -18.51 7.96
N THR A 587 21.39 -18.20 6.76
CA THR A 587 21.48 -16.86 6.18
C THR A 587 20.89 -15.77 7.10
N HIS A 588 19.84 -16.08 7.85
CA HIS A 588 19.18 -15.18 8.79
C HIS A 588 19.84 -15.08 10.17
N ASP A 589 20.82 -15.94 10.46
CA ASP A 589 21.54 -15.89 11.74
C ASP A 589 22.31 -14.58 11.89
N THR A 590 22.47 -14.19 13.15
CA THR A 590 23.34 -13.09 13.53
C THR A 590 24.67 -13.64 14.05
N MET A 591 25.77 -13.28 13.43
CA MET A 591 27.09 -13.60 13.92
C MET A 591 27.49 -12.61 15.01
N LEU A 592 27.72 -13.08 16.20
CA LEU A 592 28.33 -12.35 17.30
C LEU A 592 29.85 -12.42 17.15
N CYS A 593 30.45 -11.34 16.70
CA CYS A 593 31.88 -11.23 16.43
C CYS A 593 32.59 -10.62 17.65
N PHE A 594 33.31 -11.44 18.41
CA PHE A 594 34.07 -11.01 19.59
C PHE A 594 35.52 -10.68 19.21
N THR A 595 35.99 -9.52 19.61
CA THR A 595 37.32 -9.03 19.22
C THR A 595 38.38 -9.30 20.29
N SER A 596 39.65 -9.24 19.88
CA SER A 596 40.81 -9.38 20.78
C SER A 596 40.79 -8.37 21.92
N ARG A 597 40.16 -7.23 21.74
CA ARG A 597 40.00 -6.17 22.75
C ARG A 597 38.80 -6.36 23.69
N GLY A 598 38.02 -7.42 23.52
CA GLY A 598 36.85 -7.72 24.36
C GLY A 598 35.60 -6.94 23.97
N ARG A 599 35.50 -6.47 22.73
CA ARG A 599 34.29 -5.89 22.15
C ARG A 599 33.51 -6.95 21.41
N ILE A 600 32.22 -6.69 21.20
CA ILE A 600 31.35 -7.50 20.36
C ILE A 600 30.77 -6.62 19.27
N HIS A 601 30.73 -7.16 18.06
CA HIS A 601 30.03 -6.62 16.90
C HIS A 601 29.02 -7.65 16.38
N TRP A 602 27.99 -7.17 15.71
CA TRP A 602 26.96 -8.02 15.07
C TRP A 602 27.10 -7.90 13.57
N LEU A 603 27.04 -9.03 12.90
CA LEU A 603 27.05 -9.12 11.45
C LEU A 603 26.03 -10.18 11.04
N LYS A 604 25.10 -9.83 10.15
CA LYS A 604 24.17 -10.81 9.63
C LYS A 604 24.87 -11.72 8.62
N VAL A 605 24.52 -13.02 8.62
CA VAL A 605 25.15 -13.98 7.70
C VAL A 605 24.90 -13.61 6.24
N TYR A 606 23.72 -13.10 5.89
CA TYR A 606 23.41 -12.63 4.55
C TYR A 606 24.21 -11.39 4.09
N GLU A 607 24.85 -10.66 5.00
CA GLU A 607 25.73 -9.54 4.66
C GLU A 607 27.12 -10.00 4.20
N LEU A 608 27.42 -11.28 4.39
CA LEU A 608 28.68 -11.87 3.95
C LEU A 608 28.74 -11.97 2.43
N PRO A 609 29.90 -11.75 1.82
CA PRO A 609 30.04 -11.93 0.39
C PRO A 609 29.89 -13.39 0.04
N GLN A 610 28.88 -13.73 -0.77
CA GLN A 610 28.78 -15.02 -1.43
C GLN A 610 29.92 -15.12 -2.45
N ALA A 611 30.73 -16.17 -2.34
CA ALA A 611 31.88 -16.29 -3.18
C ALA A 611 32.12 -17.73 -3.59
N SER A 612 32.67 -17.91 -4.82
CA SER A 612 33.04 -19.26 -5.28
C SER A 612 34.19 -19.83 -4.48
N HIS A 613 34.36 -21.16 -4.54
CA HIS A 613 35.41 -21.89 -3.88
C HIS A 613 36.82 -21.28 -4.10
N ASN A 614 37.09 -20.74 -5.28
CA ASN A 614 38.37 -20.14 -5.63
C ASN A 614 38.51 -18.66 -5.24
N SER A 615 37.50 -18.03 -4.74
CA SER A 615 37.51 -16.61 -4.32
C SER A 615 38.04 -16.47 -2.89
N ARG A 616 38.73 -15.39 -2.62
CA ARG A 616 39.32 -15.06 -1.33
C ARG A 616 38.31 -14.52 -0.31
N GLY A 617 37.14 -14.04 -0.77
CA GLY A 617 36.19 -13.33 0.03
C GLY A 617 36.56 -11.84 0.23
N LYS A 618 36.01 -11.20 1.24
CA LYS A 618 36.29 -9.81 1.61
C LYS A 618 36.93 -9.74 2.99
N PRO A 619 37.82 -8.75 3.25
CA PRO A 619 38.34 -8.56 4.60
C PRO A 619 37.22 -8.21 5.58
N ILE A 620 37.18 -8.88 6.73
CA ILE A 620 36.15 -8.65 7.76
C ILE A 620 36.20 -7.23 8.31
N VAL A 621 37.37 -6.58 8.26
CA VAL A 621 37.55 -5.16 8.63
C VAL A 621 36.76 -4.20 7.73
N ASN A 622 36.35 -4.63 6.55
CA ASN A 622 35.50 -3.84 5.66
C ASN A 622 34.00 -4.01 5.98
N LEU A 623 33.66 -5.01 6.78
CA LEU A 623 32.28 -5.32 7.19
C LEU A 623 31.99 -4.85 8.62
N LEU A 624 33.03 -4.76 9.47
CA LEU A 624 32.92 -4.36 10.87
C LEU A 624 33.81 -3.13 11.14
N PRO A 625 33.36 -2.18 11.96
CA PRO A 625 34.13 -0.98 12.32
C PRO A 625 35.19 -1.30 13.39
N LEU A 626 36.21 -2.09 13.02
CA LEU A 626 37.28 -2.48 13.89
C LEU A 626 38.34 -1.37 14.02
N GLU A 627 38.97 -1.26 15.19
CA GLU A 627 40.08 -0.37 15.42
C GLU A 627 41.37 -0.96 14.82
N LYS A 628 42.43 -0.10 14.72
CA LYS A 628 43.71 -0.55 14.23
C LYS A 628 44.27 -1.67 15.15
N ASP A 629 44.75 -2.74 14.53
CA ASP A 629 45.30 -3.93 15.19
C ASP A 629 44.28 -4.75 16.01
N GLU A 630 42.97 -4.47 15.88
CA GLU A 630 41.91 -5.27 16.48
C GLU A 630 41.55 -6.43 15.55
N ARG A 631 41.42 -7.64 16.10
CA ARG A 631 41.09 -8.88 15.36
C ARG A 631 39.84 -9.51 15.92
N VAL A 632 39.13 -10.24 15.08
CA VAL A 632 37.98 -11.07 15.50
C VAL A 632 38.52 -12.43 16.02
N ASN A 633 38.39 -12.68 17.30
CA ASN A 633 38.92 -13.89 17.96
C ASN A 633 37.88 -15.01 18.04
N ALA A 634 36.59 -14.66 18.20
CA ALA A 634 35.52 -15.64 18.24
C ALA A 634 34.31 -15.14 17.44
N VAL A 635 33.63 -16.06 16.79
CA VAL A 635 32.39 -15.82 16.08
C VAL A 635 31.40 -16.89 16.50
N LEU A 636 30.22 -16.48 16.94
CA LEU A 636 29.12 -17.34 17.34
C LEU A 636 27.89 -17.01 16.49
N PRO A 637 27.38 -17.94 15.68
CA PRO A 637 26.12 -17.78 15.02
C PRO A 637 24.97 -17.90 16.04
N VAL A 638 24.04 -16.97 16.01
CA VAL A 638 22.89 -16.94 16.93
C VAL A 638 21.63 -16.60 16.13
N ARG A 639 20.63 -17.46 16.24
CA ARG A 639 19.31 -17.25 15.64
C ARG A 639 18.39 -16.53 16.60
N GLU A 640 18.31 -17.00 17.84
CA GLU A 640 17.47 -16.46 18.89
C GLU A 640 18.24 -16.26 20.20
N TYR A 641 17.87 -15.24 20.95
CA TYR A 641 18.49 -14.92 22.24
C TYR A 641 17.71 -15.57 23.37
N GLY A 642 18.00 -16.84 23.66
CA GLY A 642 17.36 -17.59 24.74
C GLY A 642 17.60 -16.99 26.12
N GLN A 643 16.62 -17.09 27.03
CA GLN A 643 16.74 -16.55 28.41
C GLN A 643 17.66 -17.41 29.27
N ASP A 644 17.74 -18.73 29.01
CA ASP A 644 18.55 -19.69 29.76
C ASP A 644 19.89 -20.01 29.07
N GLN A 645 20.29 -19.16 28.12
CA GLN A 645 21.58 -19.28 27.43
C GLN A 645 22.56 -18.22 27.90
N TYR A 646 23.82 -18.61 27.96
CA TYR A 646 24.89 -17.74 28.39
C TYR A 646 26.03 -17.71 27.38
N VAL A 647 26.75 -16.62 27.37
CA VAL A 647 28.04 -16.49 26.67
C VAL A 647 29.13 -16.65 27.68
N PHE A 648 29.96 -17.69 27.49
CA PHE A 648 31.08 -18.03 28.38
C PHE A 648 32.39 -17.63 27.73
N PHE A 649 33.23 -16.87 28.42
CA PHE A 649 34.48 -16.29 27.95
C PHE A 649 35.68 -16.90 28.69
N ALA A 650 36.77 -17.12 27.98
CA ALA A 650 38.08 -17.40 28.54
C ALA A 650 39.15 -16.46 27.99
N THR A 651 40.02 -15.96 28.87
CA THR A 651 41.12 -15.07 28.51
C THR A 651 42.46 -15.77 28.62
N ARG A 652 43.46 -15.24 27.92
CA ARG A 652 44.83 -15.76 27.88
C ARG A 652 45.51 -15.85 29.26
N LYS A 653 45.17 -14.91 30.15
CA LYS A 653 45.63 -14.94 31.56
C LYS A 653 44.81 -15.81 32.49
N GLY A 654 43.95 -16.65 31.96
CA GLY A 654 43.17 -17.65 32.71
C GLY A 654 41.96 -17.13 33.48
N ARG A 655 41.41 -15.98 33.07
CA ARG A 655 40.15 -15.51 33.61
C ARG A 655 38.98 -16.04 32.78
N VAL A 656 37.85 -16.24 33.48
CA VAL A 656 36.60 -16.71 32.85
C VAL A 656 35.43 -15.80 33.26
N LYS A 657 34.43 -15.73 32.40
CA LYS A 657 33.25 -14.93 32.65
C LYS A 657 32.04 -15.60 32.03
N LYS A 658 30.87 -15.50 32.68
CA LYS A 658 29.57 -15.94 32.17
C LYS A 658 28.60 -14.73 32.12
N THR A 659 27.98 -14.48 31.00
CA THR A 659 27.03 -13.38 30.77
C THR A 659 25.80 -13.93 30.06
N PRO A 660 24.55 -13.56 30.46
CA PRO A 660 23.36 -13.96 29.74
C PRO A 660 23.41 -13.57 28.26
N LEU A 661 23.03 -14.46 27.35
CA LEU A 661 23.03 -14.22 25.93
C LEU A 661 22.11 -13.03 25.55
N VAL A 662 20.98 -12.91 26.27
CA VAL A 662 20.01 -11.81 26.09
C VAL A 662 20.62 -10.41 26.25
N ASP A 663 21.71 -10.27 27.04
CA ASP A 663 22.42 -9.01 27.21
C ASP A 663 23.05 -8.47 25.90
N TYR A 664 23.17 -9.33 24.90
CA TYR A 664 23.71 -9.01 23.57
C TYR A 664 22.62 -8.89 22.48
N SER A 665 21.33 -8.92 22.84
CA SER A 665 20.21 -8.83 21.89
C SER A 665 20.00 -7.44 21.25
N ARG A 666 20.72 -6.41 21.74
CA ARG A 666 20.57 -5.03 21.24
C ARG A 666 21.83 -4.57 20.52
N PRO A 667 21.93 -4.75 19.20
CA PRO A 667 23.07 -4.37 18.41
C PRO A 667 23.29 -2.85 18.41
N ARG A 668 24.57 -2.45 18.35
CA ARG A 668 24.98 -1.06 18.12
C ARG A 668 26.03 -1.01 17.02
N SER A 669 25.93 -0.02 16.13
CA SER A 669 26.83 0.15 14.97
C SER A 669 28.31 0.17 15.32
N ASN A 670 28.68 0.75 16.45
CA ASN A 670 30.09 0.85 16.91
C ASN A 670 30.53 -0.32 17.82
N GLY A 671 29.71 -1.39 17.93
CA GLY A 671 29.94 -2.46 18.89
C GLY A 671 29.77 -2.02 20.35
N ILE A 672 29.84 -2.99 21.26
CA ILE A 672 29.81 -2.74 22.72
C ILE A 672 30.88 -3.57 23.41
N TRP A 673 31.23 -3.21 24.65
CA TRP A 673 32.13 -4.01 25.48
C TRP A 673 31.40 -5.32 25.89
N ALA A 674 32.04 -6.45 25.58
CA ALA A 674 31.60 -7.78 25.98
C ALA A 674 32.30 -8.26 27.27
N ILE A 675 33.54 -7.87 27.44
CA ILE A 675 34.36 -8.16 28.62
C ILE A 675 35.40 -7.03 28.82
N ASN A 676 35.67 -6.70 30.07
CA ASN A 676 36.74 -5.75 30.38
C ASN A 676 38.04 -6.54 30.66
N LEU A 677 38.95 -6.54 29.67
CA LEU A 677 40.22 -7.24 29.73
C LEU A 677 41.22 -6.46 30.57
N GLN A 678 42.10 -7.19 31.32
CA GLN A 678 43.20 -6.59 32.01
C GLN A 678 44.30 -6.20 31.00
N GLU A 679 45.17 -5.26 31.39
CA GLU A 679 46.26 -4.83 30.53
C GLU A 679 47.16 -6.03 30.12
N GLY A 680 47.40 -6.18 28.83
CA GLY A 680 48.15 -7.29 28.24
C GLY A 680 47.44 -8.66 28.32
N ASP A 681 46.11 -8.69 28.54
CA ASP A 681 45.31 -9.89 28.42
C ASP A 681 44.56 -9.86 27.10
N GLU A 682 44.24 -11.03 26.54
CA GLU A 682 43.50 -11.19 25.29
C GLU A 682 42.43 -12.25 25.47
N LEU A 683 41.36 -12.11 24.71
CA LEU A 683 40.29 -13.13 24.64
C LEU A 683 40.82 -14.34 23.87
N VAL A 684 40.65 -15.56 24.44
CA VAL A 684 41.09 -16.83 23.80
C VAL A 684 39.94 -17.45 23.06
N ASN A 685 38.84 -17.67 23.77
CA ASN A 685 37.65 -18.31 23.18
C ASN A 685 36.37 -17.82 23.85
N VAL A 686 35.27 -17.94 23.11
CA VAL A 686 33.92 -17.66 23.56
C VAL A 686 32.98 -18.77 23.06
N ALA A 687 32.09 -19.21 23.91
CA ALA A 687 31.10 -20.24 23.57
C ALA A 687 29.74 -19.90 24.15
N ILE A 688 28.69 -20.44 23.56
CA ILE A 688 27.33 -20.42 24.13
C ILE A 688 27.18 -21.63 25.03
N THR A 689 26.61 -21.44 26.23
CA THR A 689 26.38 -22.48 27.22
C THR A 689 24.96 -22.40 27.78
N ASP A 690 24.52 -23.48 28.39
CA ASP A 690 23.17 -23.64 28.97
C ASP A 690 23.09 -23.29 30.48
N GLY A 691 24.20 -22.91 31.09
CA GLY A 691 24.27 -22.59 32.50
C GLY A 691 24.70 -23.75 33.40
N GLU A 692 24.69 -25.01 32.94
CA GLU A 692 24.96 -26.23 33.65
C GLU A 692 26.19 -27.03 33.10
N SER A 693 26.76 -26.55 31.98
CA SER A 693 27.83 -27.23 31.24
C SER A 693 29.15 -27.30 32.04
N ASP A 694 29.91 -28.38 31.84
CA ASP A 694 31.30 -28.48 32.33
C ASP A 694 32.26 -27.76 31.38
N ILE A 695 33.09 -26.90 31.93
CA ILE A 695 34.09 -26.11 31.20
C ILE A 695 35.48 -26.66 31.45
N MET A 696 36.28 -26.76 30.41
CA MET A 696 37.65 -27.19 30.52
C MET A 696 38.62 -26.17 29.91
N LEU A 697 39.64 -25.79 30.69
CA LEU A 697 40.68 -24.86 30.23
C LEU A 697 42.00 -25.58 30.12
N PHE A 698 42.74 -25.30 29.06
CA PHE A 698 44.07 -25.88 28.81
C PHE A 698 45.14 -24.81 28.75
N SER A 699 46.24 -25.00 29.48
CA SER A 699 47.38 -24.12 29.43
C SER A 699 48.50 -24.57 28.47
N SER A 700 49.35 -23.68 28.01
CA SER A 700 50.50 -23.95 27.16
C SER A 700 51.47 -25.00 27.79
N SER A 701 51.49 -25.11 29.12
CA SER A 701 52.29 -26.11 29.83
C SER A 701 51.70 -27.55 29.84
N GLY A 702 50.56 -27.72 29.11
CA GLY A 702 49.84 -29.02 29.03
C GLY A 702 49.01 -29.36 30.28
N LYS A 703 48.77 -28.42 31.18
CA LYS A 703 47.83 -28.58 32.29
C LYS A 703 46.43 -28.19 31.85
N CYS A 704 45.45 -28.83 32.50
CA CYS A 704 44.05 -28.53 32.31
C CYS A 704 43.30 -28.47 33.62
N ILE A 705 42.18 -27.77 33.66
CA ILE A 705 41.24 -27.72 34.76
C ILE A 705 39.83 -27.89 34.21
N ARG A 706 39.08 -28.83 34.81
CA ARG A 706 37.68 -29.09 34.53
C ARG A 706 36.85 -28.59 35.70
N PHE A 707 35.85 -27.79 35.48
CA PHE A 707 34.91 -27.31 36.48
C PHE A 707 33.53 -27.05 35.87
N ASN A 708 32.47 -27.18 36.66
CA ASN A 708 31.14 -26.86 36.22
C ASN A 708 30.96 -25.33 36.17
N GLU A 709 30.30 -24.81 35.12
CA GLU A 709 30.10 -23.38 34.93
C GLU A 709 29.22 -22.72 36.01
N GLU A 710 28.44 -23.48 36.79
CA GLU A 710 27.74 -22.97 37.97
C GLU A 710 28.70 -22.32 38.98
N ASN A 711 29.96 -22.77 39.01
CA ASN A 711 31.00 -22.17 39.84
C ASN A 711 31.38 -20.75 39.41
N VAL A 712 30.88 -20.29 38.22
CA VAL A 712 31.06 -18.96 37.68
C VAL A 712 29.74 -18.23 37.75
N ARG A 713 29.59 -17.27 38.63
CA ARG A 713 28.40 -16.46 38.73
C ARG A 713 28.14 -15.70 37.43
N SER A 714 26.88 -15.51 37.04
CA SER A 714 26.50 -14.65 35.96
C SER A 714 26.92 -13.19 36.26
N MET A 715 27.49 -12.52 35.27
CA MET A 715 28.06 -11.17 35.39
C MET A 715 27.61 -10.30 34.20
N GLY A 716 27.44 -8.99 34.44
CA GLY A 716 27.12 -8.05 33.37
C GLY A 716 28.29 -7.86 32.36
N ARG A 717 28.00 -7.31 31.23
CA ARG A 717 28.91 -7.16 30.08
C ARG A 717 30.27 -6.55 30.40
N GLN A 718 30.33 -5.51 31.23
CA GLN A 718 31.58 -4.81 31.58
C GLN A 718 32.41 -5.46 32.69
N ALA A 719 32.05 -6.62 33.21
CA ALA A 719 32.82 -7.31 34.20
C ALA A 719 34.09 -7.94 33.58
N GLY A 720 35.20 -7.91 34.31
CA GLY A 720 36.50 -8.50 33.91
C GLY A 720 36.64 -9.99 34.21
N GLY A 721 35.56 -10.67 34.67
CA GLY A 721 35.56 -12.09 34.97
C GLY A 721 36.26 -12.44 36.30
N VAL A 722 36.39 -13.76 36.56
CA VAL A 722 37.00 -14.36 37.73
C VAL A 722 38.12 -15.30 37.31
N ILE A 723 38.98 -15.71 38.23
CA ILE A 723 40.04 -16.68 37.93
C ILE A 723 39.44 -18.04 37.61
N GLY A 724 39.66 -18.56 36.40
CA GLY A 724 39.32 -19.91 35.99
C GLY A 724 40.43 -20.91 36.30
N ILE A 725 41.66 -20.59 35.86
CA ILE A 725 42.88 -21.36 36.14
C ILE A 725 44.00 -20.46 36.62
N ARG A 726 44.82 -20.90 37.59
CA ARG A 726 46.03 -20.20 37.98
C ARG A 726 47.19 -20.68 37.14
N LEU A 727 47.82 -19.74 36.45
CA LEU A 727 48.99 -19.94 35.57
C LEU A 727 50.26 -19.55 36.28
N LYS A 728 51.37 -20.19 35.92
CA LYS A 728 52.71 -19.71 36.30
C LYS A 728 53.17 -18.61 35.36
N ASP A 729 54.22 -17.88 35.72
CA ASP A 729 54.82 -16.86 34.88
C ASP A 729 55.20 -17.45 33.51
N GLY A 730 54.73 -16.84 32.44
CA GLY A 730 54.98 -17.27 31.07
C GLY A 730 53.96 -18.30 30.53
N GLU A 731 53.12 -18.87 31.37
CA GLU A 731 52.07 -19.79 30.94
C GLU A 731 50.82 -18.99 30.44
N GLN A 732 50.14 -19.54 29.47
CA GLN A 732 48.93 -18.93 28.89
C GLN A 732 47.86 -20.00 28.69
N VAL A 733 46.59 -19.62 28.72
CA VAL A 733 45.49 -20.49 28.26
C VAL A 733 45.53 -20.54 26.75
N GLN A 734 45.44 -21.76 26.21
CA GLN A 734 45.44 -22.02 24.75
C GLN A 734 44.04 -22.42 24.24
N SER A 735 43.28 -23.13 25.01
CA SER A 735 41.95 -23.61 24.63
C SER A 735 40.98 -23.59 25.80
N MET A 736 39.72 -23.32 25.46
CA MET A 736 38.56 -23.52 26.31
C MET A 736 37.59 -24.45 25.62
N LEU A 737 37.12 -25.46 26.27
CA LEU A 737 36.11 -26.40 25.79
C LEU A 737 34.88 -26.31 26.68
N VAL A 738 33.71 -26.36 26.06
CA VAL A 738 32.42 -26.68 26.68
C VAL A 738 32.23 -28.18 26.44
N LEU A 739 32.18 -28.97 27.48
CA LEU A 739 32.19 -30.42 27.35
C LEU A 739 30.82 -30.98 26.97
N GLY A 740 30.82 -31.80 25.92
CA GLY A 740 29.73 -32.65 25.48
C GLY A 740 30.13 -34.13 25.49
N GLU A 741 29.61 -34.91 24.56
CA GLU A 741 30.01 -36.34 24.37
C GLU A 741 31.28 -36.41 23.53
N GLY A 742 32.15 -37.37 23.82
CA GLY A 742 33.40 -37.66 23.10
C GLY A 742 34.67 -37.51 23.93
N ASP A 743 35.83 -37.67 23.25
CA ASP A 743 37.16 -37.62 23.85
C ASP A 743 37.82 -36.25 23.69
N ILE A 744 38.77 -35.95 24.54
CA ILE A 744 39.59 -34.74 24.42
C ILE A 744 40.85 -35.04 23.58
N LEU A 745 40.95 -34.43 22.44
CA LEU A 745 42.12 -34.44 21.59
C LEU A 745 43.00 -33.25 21.92
N THR A 746 44.25 -33.50 22.29
CA THR A 746 45.26 -32.48 22.57
C THR A 746 46.38 -32.55 21.50
N ALA A 747 46.87 -31.38 21.03
CA ALA A 747 47.95 -31.29 20.08
C ALA A 747 49.01 -30.28 20.56
N THR A 748 50.29 -30.62 20.32
CA THR A 748 51.47 -29.83 20.74
C THR A 748 52.22 -29.27 19.51
N GLU A 749 53.08 -28.28 19.75
CA GLU A 749 53.76 -27.46 18.74
C GLU A 749 54.59 -28.31 17.75
N HIS A 750 55.16 -29.43 18.19
CA HIS A 750 55.98 -30.28 17.31
C HIS A 750 55.17 -31.43 16.66
N GLY A 751 53.82 -31.30 16.59
CA GLY A 751 52.94 -32.21 15.88
C GLY A 751 52.63 -33.52 16.60
N TYR A 752 52.78 -33.57 17.88
CA TYR A 752 52.36 -34.69 18.73
C TYR A 752 51.02 -34.42 19.37
N GLY A 753 50.24 -35.47 19.61
CA GLY A 753 48.99 -35.37 20.32
C GLY A 753 48.39 -36.68 20.72
N LYS A 754 47.25 -36.68 21.35
CA LYS A 754 46.55 -37.86 21.81
C LYS A 754 45.08 -37.55 22.10
N ARG A 755 44.29 -38.59 22.05
CA ARG A 755 42.95 -38.59 22.64
C ARG A 755 42.99 -39.05 24.09
N THR A 756 42.12 -38.53 24.94
CA THR A 756 41.96 -38.90 26.35
C THR A 756 40.48 -38.81 26.70
N HIS A 757 39.97 -39.85 27.37
CA HIS A 757 38.56 -39.83 27.80
C HIS A 757 38.28 -38.65 28.76
N VAL A 758 37.12 -38.04 28.60
CA VAL A 758 36.68 -36.90 29.44
C VAL A 758 36.71 -37.28 30.93
N ASP A 759 36.32 -38.49 31.26
CA ASP A 759 36.26 -39.00 32.65
C ASP A 759 37.64 -39.12 33.32
N ASP A 760 38.71 -39.22 32.55
CA ASP A 760 40.07 -39.19 33.10
C ASP A 760 40.43 -37.82 33.68
N HIS A 761 39.63 -36.77 33.37
CA HIS A 761 39.83 -35.42 33.86
C HIS A 761 38.91 -35.12 35.04
N PRO A 762 39.42 -35.07 36.26
CA PRO A 762 38.58 -34.87 37.45
C PRO A 762 37.96 -33.48 37.49
N VAL A 763 36.66 -33.43 37.81
CA VAL A 763 35.97 -32.18 38.08
C VAL A 763 36.53 -31.54 39.37
N LYS A 764 36.96 -30.28 39.28
CA LYS A 764 37.51 -29.53 40.41
C LYS A 764 36.86 -28.15 40.47
N GLY A 765 36.99 -27.45 41.57
CA GLY A 765 36.62 -26.06 41.66
C GLY A 765 37.52 -25.18 40.77
N ARG A 766 36.96 -24.09 40.19
CA ARG A 766 37.74 -23.11 39.42
C ARG A 766 38.86 -22.45 40.22
N GLY A 767 39.84 -21.90 39.55
CA GLY A 767 40.92 -21.11 40.16
C GLY A 767 42.03 -21.95 40.77
N GLY A 768 42.06 -23.30 40.50
CA GLY A 768 43.21 -24.17 40.83
C GLY A 768 44.33 -24.10 39.81
N MET A 769 45.44 -24.79 40.08
CA MET A 769 46.58 -24.92 39.15
C MET A 769 46.37 -26.02 38.08
N GLY A 770 45.24 -26.70 38.10
CA GLY A 770 44.91 -27.74 37.14
C GLY A 770 45.67 -29.08 37.39
N VAL A 771 45.43 -30.01 36.50
CA VAL A 771 46.11 -31.33 36.42
C VAL A 771 46.86 -31.47 35.10
N ILE A 772 47.74 -32.39 34.96
CA ILE A 772 48.38 -32.65 33.66
C ILE A 772 47.34 -33.26 32.73
N GLY A 773 47.09 -32.65 31.60
CA GLY A 773 46.27 -33.14 30.51
C GLY A 773 47.12 -33.84 29.45
N ILE A 774 48.26 -33.25 29.10
CA ILE A 774 49.33 -33.83 28.26
C ILE A 774 50.70 -33.46 28.87
N GLN A 775 51.60 -34.39 28.87
CA GLN A 775 52.95 -34.10 29.34
C GLN A 775 53.75 -33.38 28.24
N THR A 776 54.18 -32.16 28.52
CA THR A 776 54.99 -31.35 27.58
C THR A 776 56.48 -31.53 27.87
N SER A 777 57.31 -31.58 26.84
CA SER A 777 58.75 -31.75 26.91
C SER A 777 59.41 -31.12 25.69
N GLU A 778 60.74 -31.05 25.64
CA GLU A 778 61.48 -30.59 24.44
C GLU A 778 61.12 -31.40 23.16
N ARG A 779 60.71 -32.66 23.33
CA ARG A 779 60.34 -33.52 22.19
C ARG A 779 59.06 -33.10 21.49
N ASN A 780 58.02 -32.77 22.24
CA ASN A 780 56.70 -32.48 21.70
C ASN A 780 56.28 -30.98 21.74
N GLY A 781 57.06 -30.14 22.45
CA GLY A 781 56.77 -28.72 22.58
C GLY A 781 55.58 -28.39 23.48
N PRO A 782 55.29 -27.12 23.64
CA PRO A 782 54.09 -26.66 24.38
C PRO A 782 52.80 -27.10 23.72
N LEU A 783 51.70 -27.16 24.51
CA LEU A 783 50.35 -27.37 23.99
C LEU A 783 49.90 -26.19 23.13
N VAL A 784 49.41 -26.49 21.94
CA VAL A 784 48.89 -25.54 21.00
C VAL A 784 47.38 -25.44 21.06
N SER A 785 46.67 -26.58 21.06
CA SER A 785 45.25 -26.61 21.04
C SER A 785 44.70 -27.89 21.65
N ALA A 786 43.49 -27.82 22.15
CA ALA A 786 42.67 -28.96 22.55
C ALA A 786 41.26 -28.81 21.99
N ILE A 787 40.68 -29.88 21.51
CA ILE A 787 39.32 -29.97 20.98
C ILE A 787 38.65 -31.24 21.52
N GLN A 788 37.30 -31.25 21.49
CA GLN A 788 36.54 -32.46 21.77
C GLN A 788 36.18 -33.17 20.47
N VAL A 789 36.31 -34.47 20.40
CA VAL A 789 36.11 -35.24 19.17
C VAL A 789 35.42 -36.56 19.47
N SER A 790 34.65 -37.08 18.51
CA SER A 790 34.11 -38.45 18.49
C SER A 790 34.96 -39.34 17.55
N ASP A 791 34.69 -40.65 17.54
CA ASP A 791 35.43 -41.61 16.73
C ASP A 791 35.25 -41.38 15.24
N ASP A 792 34.08 -40.85 14.84
CA ASP A 792 33.72 -40.65 13.44
C ASP A 792 34.15 -39.26 12.89
N ASP A 793 34.73 -38.40 13.73
CA ASP A 793 35.13 -37.07 13.34
C ASP A 793 36.43 -37.10 12.51
N ASP A 794 36.56 -36.10 11.65
CA ASP A 794 37.80 -35.73 11.01
C ASP A 794 38.40 -34.48 11.68
N ILE A 795 39.69 -34.41 11.72
CA ILE A 795 40.40 -33.23 12.20
C ILE A 795 41.27 -32.62 11.11
N MET A 796 41.45 -31.33 11.17
CA MET A 796 42.37 -30.57 10.37
C MET A 796 43.53 -30.08 11.25
N LEU A 797 44.75 -30.46 10.90
CA LEU A 797 45.98 -30.01 11.52
C LEU A 797 46.58 -28.90 10.62
N ILE A 798 47.00 -27.82 11.23
CA ILE A 798 47.44 -26.60 10.53
C ILE A 798 48.80 -26.20 11.03
N SER A 799 49.78 -26.10 10.13
CA SER A 799 51.16 -25.62 10.45
C SER A 799 51.35 -24.15 10.07
N ASP A 800 52.33 -23.47 10.66
CA ASP A 800 52.78 -22.12 10.33
C ASP A 800 53.37 -22.01 8.90
N GLY A 801 53.87 -23.13 8.34
CA GLY A 801 54.29 -23.23 6.96
C GLY A 801 53.16 -23.40 5.94
N GLY A 802 51.87 -23.36 6.38
CA GLY A 802 50.70 -23.50 5.51
C GLY A 802 50.36 -24.94 5.14
N THR A 803 50.96 -25.95 5.79
CA THR A 803 50.66 -27.36 5.59
C THR A 803 49.32 -27.73 6.29
N LEU A 804 48.36 -28.23 5.54
CA LEU A 804 47.07 -28.68 6.02
C LEU A 804 46.98 -30.20 5.89
N VAL A 805 46.74 -30.91 6.99
CA VAL A 805 46.57 -32.37 7.02
C VAL A 805 45.22 -32.72 7.65
N ARG A 806 44.38 -33.41 6.87
CA ARG A 806 43.14 -34.01 7.37
C ARG A 806 43.40 -35.44 7.82
N THR A 807 43.00 -35.77 9.04
CA THR A 807 43.21 -37.06 9.64
C THR A 807 41.94 -37.52 10.35
N HIS A 808 41.59 -38.80 10.22
CA HIS A 808 40.46 -39.40 10.90
C HIS A 808 40.79 -39.64 12.38
N THR A 809 39.86 -39.33 13.27
CA THR A 809 40.09 -39.41 14.72
C THR A 809 40.25 -40.85 15.23
N GLU A 810 39.60 -41.83 14.58
CA GLU A 810 39.72 -43.28 14.89
C GLU A 810 41.17 -43.76 14.86
N GLY A 811 42.02 -43.16 13.96
CA GLY A 811 43.44 -43.50 13.87
C GLY A 811 44.32 -42.95 14.99
N ILE A 812 43.78 -42.14 15.89
CA ILE A 812 44.54 -41.48 16.96
C ILE A 812 44.34 -42.26 18.29
N SER A 813 45.47 -42.67 18.84
CA SER A 813 45.44 -43.49 20.07
C SER A 813 44.84 -42.78 21.28
N VAL A 814 43.90 -43.45 21.98
CA VAL A 814 43.37 -43.03 23.28
C VAL A 814 44.39 -43.37 24.36
N LEU A 815 44.88 -42.37 25.05
CA LEU A 815 45.95 -42.49 26.07
C LEU A 815 45.62 -41.75 27.34
N GLY A 816 46.06 -42.26 28.49
CA GLY A 816 45.86 -41.57 29.73
C GLY A 816 46.52 -40.17 29.80
N ARG A 817 46.09 -39.34 30.73
CA ARG A 817 46.43 -37.91 30.83
C ARG A 817 47.95 -37.64 30.89
N ASN A 818 48.69 -38.42 31.64
CA ASN A 818 50.10 -38.20 31.94
C ASN A 818 51.02 -38.87 30.90
N THR A 819 50.75 -38.62 29.60
CA THR A 819 51.57 -39.12 28.49
C THR A 819 51.90 -38.01 27.52
N GLN A 820 52.95 -38.21 26.69
CA GLN A 820 53.43 -37.19 25.69
C GLN A 820 52.64 -37.24 24.35
N GLY A 821 51.80 -38.25 24.18
CA GLY A 821 51.06 -38.49 22.94
C GLY A 821 51.87 -39.15 21.83
N VAL A 822 51.23 -39.32 20.69
CA VAL A 822 51.79 -39.90 19.44
C VAL A 822 51.96 -38.82 18.36
N THR A 823 52.70 -39.11 17.32
CA THR A 823 52.85 -38.18 16.18
C THR A 823 51.54 -38.10 15.42
N LEU A 824 50.94 -36.94 15.35
CA LEU A 824 49.74 -36.64 14.57
C LEU A 824 50.11 -36.18 13.16
N ILE A 825 51.17 -35.36 13.04
CA ILE A 825 51.65 -34.81 11.79
C ILE A 825 53.20 -34.77 11.83
N ARG A 826 53.80 -35.05 10.70
CA ARG A 826 55.26 -34.85 10.52
C ARG A 826 55.49 -33.47 9.91
N LEU A 827 56.03 -32.59 10.69
CA LEU A 827 56.34 -31.21 10.30
C LEU A 827 57.73 -31.11 9.61
N GLY A 828 57.88 -30.10 8.77
CA GLY A 828 59.17 -29.77 8.15
C GLY A 828 60.18 -29.26 9.17
N LYS A 829 61.38 -28.98 8.70
CA LYS A 829 62.45 -28.39 9.53
C LYS A 829 62.04 -26.97 9.87
N ASP A 830 61.99 -26.65 11.18
CA ASP A 830 61.54 -25.35 11.71
C ASP A 830 60.04 -25.01 11.55
N GLU A 831 59.22 -25.96 11.11
CA GLU A 831 57.77 -25.83 10.99
C GLU A 831 57.10 -26.25 12.32
N LYS A 832 56.04 -25.49 12.69
CA LYS A 832 55.32 -25.65 13.95
C LYS A 832 53.84 -25.85 13.70
N LEU A 833 53.21 -26.72 14.48
CA LEU A 833 51.78 -26.80 14.50
C LEU A 833 51.21 -25.56 15.17
N VAL A 834 50.26 -24.89 14.53
CA VAL A 834 49.63 -23.65 15.02
C VAL A 834 48.12 -23.75 15.21
N GLY A 835 47.50 -24.77 14.61
CA GLY A 835 46.07 -24.92 14.69
C GLY A 835 45.54 -26.35 14.62
N LEU A 836 44.39 -26.58 15.25
CA LEU A 836 43.66 -27.85 15.26
C LEU A 836 42.15 -27.49 15.17
N ALA A 837 41.47 -28.04 14.19
CA ALA A 837 40.05 -27.84 14.00
C ALA A 837 39.34 -29.21 13.82
N ARG A 838 38.12 -29.34 14.34
CA ARG A 838 37.24 -30.48 14.13
C ARG A 838 36.41 -30.25 12.88
N ILE A 839 36.24 -31.29 12.10
CA ILE A 839 35.32 -31.37 10.97
C ILE A 839 34.28 -32.43 11.38
N GLU A 840 33.05 -32.03 11.61
CA GLU A 840 31.95 -32.95 11.91
C GLU A 840 31.69 -33.88 10.74
N ALA A 841 31.49 -35.19 11.02
CA ALA A 841 31.03 -36.12 9.99
C ALA A 841 29.58 -35.80 9.64
N GLU A 842 29.29 -35.66 8.33
CA GLU A 842 27.90 -35.58 7.87
C GLU A 842 27.17 -36.86 8.22
N GLU A 843 26.06 -36.83 8.92
CA GLU A 843 25.16 -37.96 9.12
C GLU A 843 24.71 -38.44 7.72
N GLU A 844 25.07 -39.67 7.37
CA GLU A 844 24.50 -40.35 6.20
C GLU A 844 23.03 -40.61 6.51
N GLU A 845 22.11 -39.84 5.94
CA GLU A 845 20.71 -40.27 5.89
C GLU A 845 20.68 -41.64 5.20
N GLU A 846 20.35 -42.70 5.98
CA GLU A 846 20.02 -44.01 5.45
C GLU A 846 18.87 -43.86 4.46
N ASP A 847 19.19 -44.00 3.19
CA ASP A 847 18.23 -44.12 2.10
C ASP A 847 17.37 -45.38 2.38
N VAL A 848 16.25 -45.22 3.04
CA VAL A 848 15.22 -46.24 3.18
C VAL A 848 14.51 -46.35 1.83
N GLY A 849 14.92 -47.36 1.06
CA GLY A 849 14.47 -47.76 -0.25
C GLY A 849 12.96 -47.98 -0.40
#